data_b370aabb2bd4e97abd65f1a967bea955
#
_entry.id   b370aabb2bd4e97abd65f1a967bea955
#
_cell.length_a   1.000
_cell.length_b   1.000
_cell.length_c   1.000
_cell.angle_alpha   90.00
_cell.angle_beta   90.00
_cell.angle_gamma   90.00
#
_symmetry.space_group_name_H-M   'P 1'
#
loop_
_entity.id
_entity.type
_entity.pdbx_description
1 polymer ?
#
loop_
_entity_poly.entity_id
_entity_poly.type
_entity_poly.pdbx_seq_one_letter_code
_entity_poly.pdbx_strand_id
1 'polypeptide(L)'
;MGFTSILNDKLIGFYRSSYVENGVTKYLATSDMEPADARVAFPCFDEPEMKARFSIILGRKESWKSSSNMPKIGTNPIEGMPGYVWDFFDTTPVMSTYLVAMMVSEFVSTPSDPALSNVEFRVLTRPELQKDATYAANVGPRILEYFETFFGVAYPLAKEDLAAIPDFGPGAMENWGHINFRESYLIVNENTTASSKQRVVEVIAHELAHMWFGDLVTMEWWNNIWLNEGFARYLQYFGADSVEPSYKLHEQFVVNTLQRVLVSDSLDSTHPMSYPEEKSQVFDTIEYDKGASVIRMCANFLGMDTFRRGLNRYLTRNAYSNAVEEDLWNTLEEQAAIDGVILPDSLAKIMAPWTQTTNYPLITVKRTYIEGDGALVTQSRFVLPSGEGNSVQEDTVWWVPLTYSHDFSLHPTTAWMSTATRTLVSLAATSDQWVIFNVNQAGFYRVAYDEANYNMIADQLIASHGHISIPNRAQLLDDAFVLAKINKISYNIAMDLTLYLKYEREYVPWRSVLDELDYLDVMLHNEPQYVDWKIYMTSLVTPYYNHVGFQESESDAHLTILSRTDALNWACKLKIDDCVQNVKSQYAALMEQPDMRLSPNQRDFILRAGVENGRRAEWDFAYEQYKASDSDSFLIAMTYTRESSIVYDLLGKMLDPNSIRSEDVDKVFTNLAANPLGNAMALDFLVQRWNDIEDALGTSHFVTFFRSLCDRLNKQTQYEQMVKLRDDHFDILGNSTTVEQGLGVIQTNIEWMSANQLEIGEWLKDPSTATALPTTEATTEALTTTALPTTEATTEALTTTSTEHTSTLTSSTPSTTTTTSATPAPTTPSSGVIIQPYLSLAFLSAVLGQWVFRQ
;
A
#
# COMPACT_ATOMS: atom_id res chain seq x y z
N MET A 1 -21.67 35.04 -20.06
CA MET A 1 -20.30 35.21 -20.60
C MET A 1 -20.12 34.11 -21.66
N GLY A 2 -19.60 34.44 -22.86
CA GLY A 2 -19.27 33.45 -23.88
C GLY A 2 -17.75 33.30 -23.90
N PHE A 3 -17.23 32.06 -23.99
CA PHE A 3 -15.82 31.81 -24.10
C PHE A 3 -15.58 30.61 -25.03
N THR A 4 -14.36 30.47 -25.53
CA THR A 4 -13.92 29.36 -26.35
C THR A 4 -12.60 28.83 -25.78
N SER A 5 -12.46 27.52 -25.75
CA SER A 5 -11.23 26.86 -25.33
C SER A 5 -10.97 25.64 -26.21
N ILE A 6 -9.75 25.10 -26.15
CA ILE A 6 -9.39 23.82 -26.80
C ILE A 6 -9.45 22.76 -25.71
N LEU A 7 -10.14 21.65 -26.00
CA LEU A 7 -10.07 20.47 -25.12
C LEU A 7 -8.63 19.98 -25.02
N ASN A 8 -8.09 20.01 -23.81
CA ASN A 8 -6.76 19.51 -23.51
C ASN A 8 -6.75 17.97 -23.45
N ASP A 9 -5.58 17.38 -23.28
CA ASP A 9 -5.35 15.96 -23.05
C ASP A 9 -4.52 15.73 -21.77
N LYS A 10 -4.62 16.68 -20.80
CA LYS A 10 -3.88 16.66 -19.54
C LYS A 10 -4.62 15.92 -18.42
N LEU A 11 -5.79 15.39 -18.70
CA LEU A 11 -6.67 14.67 -17.76
C LEU A 11 -7.21 15.55 -16.62
N ILE A 12 -7.33 16.86 -16.84
CA ILE A 12 -7.87 17.83 -15.88
C ILE A 12 -8.90 18.77 -16.52
N GLY A 13 -9.87 19.22 -15.75
CA GLY A 13 -10.95 20.09 -16.19
C GLY A 13 -11.91 19.35 -17.13
N PHE A 14 -12.28 19.95 -18.26
CA PHE A 14 -12.99 19.25 -19.33
C PHE A 14 -12.00 18.92 -20.45
N TYR A 15 -11.70 17.63 -20.63
CA TYR A 15 -10.58 17.18 -21.43
C TYR A 15 -10.97 16.10 -22.44
N ARG A 16 -10.05 15.74 -23.33
CA ARG A 16 -10.20 14.71 -24.34
C ARG A 16 -9.48 13.43 -23.89
N SER A 17 -10.25 12.36 -23.72
CA SER A 17 -9.73 10.99 -23.57
C SER A 17 -9.84 10.23 -24.88
N SER A 18 -9.11 9.12 -25.00
CA SER A 18 -9.08 8.30 -26.23
C SER A 18 -8.99 6.81 -25.94
N TYR A 19 -9.45 6.02 -26.90
CA TYR A 19 -9.29 4.57 -26.90
C TYR A 19 -9.19 4.04 -28.33
N VAL A 20 -8.66 2.84 -28.50
CA VAL A 20 -8.57 2.18 -29.81
C VAL A 20 -9.71 1.17 -29.94
N GLU A 21 -10.52 1.30 -30.99
CA GLU A 21 -11.57 0.36 -31.35
C GLU A 21 -11.35 -0.13 -32.78
N ASN A 22 -11.20 -1.44 -32.99
CA ASN A 22 -10.94 -2.06 -34.29
C ASN A 22 -9.75 -1.40 -35.04
N GLY A 23 -8.68 -1.02 -34.35
CA GLY A 23 -7.52 -0.36 -34.93
C GLY A 23 -7.73 1.13 -35.27
N VAL A 24 -8.84 1.73 -34.86
CA VAL A 24 -9.15 3.15 -35.07
C VAL A 24 -9.19 3.86 -33.73
N THR A 25 -8.42 4.96 -33.62
CA THR A 25 -8.49 5.82 -32.42
C THR A 25 -9.82 6.55 -32.37
N LYS A 26 -10.54 6.36 -31.28
CA LYS A 26 -11.78 7.03 -30.91
C LYS A 26 -11.51 8.04 -29.81
N TYR A 27 -12.32 9.07 -29.73
CA TYR A 27 -12.21 10.12 -28.76
C TYR A 27 -13.52 10.32 -28.03
N LEU A 28 -13.41 10.73 -26.77
CA LEU A 28 -14.51 11.26 -25.96
C LEU A 28 -14.05 12.54 -25.27
N ALA A 29 -15.03 13.33 -24.81
CA ALA A 29 -14.77 14.42 -23.87
C ALA A 29 -15.36 14.01 -22.52
N THR A 30 -14.60 14.16 -21.46
CA THR A 30 -14.98 13.89 -20.07
C THR A 30 -14.37 14.93 -19.15
N SER A 31 -14.78 14.92 -17.89
CA SER A 31 -14.31 15.91 -16.90
C SER A 31 -13.62 15.25 -15.72
N ASP A 32 -12.66 16.00 -15.17
CA ASP A 32 -12.03 15.78 -13.87
C ASP A 32 -11.78 17.17 -13.28
N MET A 33 -12.59 17.56 -12.28
CA MET A 33 -12.63 18.94 -11.77
C MET A 33 -11.96 19.10 -10.40
N GLU A 34 -11.65 18.00 -9.73
CA GLU A 34 -10.98 18.01 -8.44
C GLU A 34 -9.46 18.22 -8.61
N PRO A 35 -8.82 18.91 -7.67
CA PRO A 35 -9.45 19.66 -6.57
C PRO A 35 -9.94 21.05 -6.99
N ALA A 36 -9.35 21.70 -7.97
CA ALA A 36 -9.63 23.07 -8.36
C ALA A 36 -9.50 23.28 -9.87
N ASP A 37 -9.93 22.29 -10.65
CA ASP A 37 -9.85 22.28 -12.12
C ASP A 37 -11.17 22.59 -12.82
N ALA A 38 -12.25 22.86 -12.08
CA ALA A 38 -13.47 23.43 -12.66
C ALA A 38 -13.21 24.78 -13.32
N ARG A 39 -12.31 25.59 -12.77
CA ARG A 39 -11.87 26.87 -13.34
C ARG A 39 -11.13 26.73 -14.67
N VAL A 40 -10.59 25.56 -14.96
CA VAL A 40 -9.99 25.23 -16.27
C VAL A 40 -11.06 24.97 -17.32
N ALA A 41 -12.23 24.49 -16.91
CA ALA A 41 -13.35 24.15 -17.79
C ALA A 41 -14.32 25.31 -17.98
N PHE A 42 -14.66 26.05 -16.92
CA PHE A 42 -15.58 27.18 -16.97
C PHE A 42 -15.27 28.24 -15.90
N PRO A 43 -15.63 29.52 -16.13
CA PRO A 43 -15.43 30.58 -15.13
C PRO A 43 -16.31 30.36 -13.90
N CYS A 44 -15.71 30.15 -12.72
CA CYS A 44 -16.40 29.95 -11.45
C CYS A 44 -15.56 30.44 -10.26
N PHE A 45 -16.19 30.50 -9.10
CA PHE A 45 -15.51 30.58 -7.80
C PHE A 45 -15.25 29.14 -7.36
N ASP A 46 -14.06 28.69 -7.66
CA ASP A 46 -13.68 27.27 -7.59
C ASP A 46 -13.10 26.94 -6.21
N GLU A 47 -13.96 26.95 -5.22
CA GLU A 47 -13.70 26.68 -3.82
C GLU A 47 -14.81 25.79 -3.25
N PRO A 48 -14.53 24.82 -2.37
CA PRO A 48 -15.53 23.84 -1.92
C PRO A 48 -16.76 24.47 -1.27
N GLU A 49 -16.62 25.58 -0.54
CA GLU A 49 -17.73 26.27 0.13
C GLU A 49 -18.58 27.12 -0.82
N MET A 50 -18.05 27.47 -1.99
CA MET A 50 -18.76 28.31 -2.98
C MET A 50 -19.77 27.49 -3.79
N LYS A 51 -20.67 26.80 -3.08
CA LYS A 51 -21.68 25.92 -3.70
C LYS A 51 -22.68 26.67 -4.55
N ALA A 52 -23.11 26.06 -5.63
CA ALA A 52 -24.10 26.60 -6.55
C ALA A 52 -25.02 25.51 -7.11
N ARG A 53 -26.08 25.92 -7.84
CA ARG A 53 -26.87 25.02 -8.69
C ARG A 53 -26.39 25.12 -10.12
N PHE A 54 -26.23 23.99 -10.78
CA PHE A 54 -25.75 23.93 -12.15
C PHE A 54 -26.87 23.43 -13.08
N SER A 55 -27.12 24.19 -14.15
CA SER A 55 -27.97 23.74 -15.27
C SER A 55 -27.06 23.49 -16.47
N ILE A 56 -26.81 22.23 -16.79
CA ILE A 56 -25.83 21.82 -17.79
C ILE A 56 -26.53 21.56 -19.12
N ILE A 57 -25.91 22.05 -20.19
CA ILE A 57 -26.36 21.81 -21.57
C ILE A 57 -25.16 21.39 -22.39
N LEU A 58 -25.17 20.20 -22.97
CA LEU A 58 -24.08 19.67 -23.78
C LEU A 58 -24.45 19.59 -25.25
N GLY A 59 -23.61 20.17 -26.11
CA GLY A 59 -23.70 20.05 -27.54
C GLY A 59 -22.92 18.83 -28.03
N ARG A 60 -23.59 17.98 -28.87
CA ARG A 60 -22.96 16.77 -29.39
C ARG A 60 -23.40 16.43 -30.81
N LYS A 61 -22.66 15.56 -31.46
CA LYS A 61 -23.18 14.88 -32.69
C LYS A 61 -24.43 14.08 -32.32
N GLU A 62 -25.40 14.05 -33.19
CA GLU A 62 -26.64 13.30 -32.97
C GLU A 62 -26.40 11.79 -32.72
N SER A 63 -25.37 11.20 -33.35
CA SER A 63 -24.97 9.80 -33.17
C SER A 63 -24.26 9.52 -31.86
N TRP A 64 -23.75 10.52 -31.17
CA TRP A 64 -23.06 10.39 -29.88
C TRP A 64 -24.04 10.45 -28.70
N LYS A 65 -23.55 10.21 -27.51
CA LYS A 65 -24.28 10.33 -26.24
C LYS A 65 -23.67 11.39 -25.37
N SER A 66 -24.43 11.88 -24.41
CA SER A 66 -23.93 12.71 -23.35
C SER A 66 -24.48 12.25 -22.01
N SER A 67 -23.72 12.48 -20.96
CA SER A 67 -24.10 12.29 -19.56
C SER A 67 -23.54 13.42 -18.71
N SER A 68 -24.19 13.67 -17.58
CA SER A 68 -23.82 14.69 -16.59
C SER A 68 -24.41 14.30 -15.24
N ASN A 69 -24.23 15.13 -14.21
CA ASN A 69 -24.74 14.90 -12.86
C ASN A 69 -26.23 14.53 -12.79
N MET A 70 -27.07 15.22 -13.54
CA MET A 70 -28.54 15.07 -13.47
C MET A 70 -29.13 14.30 -14.67
N PRO A 71 -30.36 13.80 -14.55
CA PRO A 71 -31.08 13.21 -15.69
C PRO A 71 -31.22 14.19 -16.86
N LYS A 72 -31.14 13.64 -18.08
CA LYS A 72 -31.40 14.39 -19.30
C LYS A 72 -32.91 14.62 -19.46
N ILE A 73 -33.32 15.86 -19.55
CA ILE A 73 -34.72 16.29 -19.63
C ILE A 73 -35.16 16.66 -21.04
N GLY A 74 -34.24 16.81 -22.01
CA GLY A 74 -34.60 17.16 -23.37
C GLY A 74 -33.45 17.14 -24.33
N THR A 75 -33.77 17.07 -25.63
CA THR A 75 -32.80 17.14 -26.73
C THR A 75 -33.40 18.01 -27.85
N ASN A 76 -32.67 19.03 -28.33
CA ASN A 76 -33.07 19.90 -29.40
C ASN A 76 -31.96 20.02 -30.46
N PRO A 77 -32.30 20.10 -31.75
CA PRO A 77 -31.34 20.37 -32.82
C PRO A 77 -30.59 21.72 -32.57
N ILE A 78 -29.31 21.76 -32.96
CA ILE A 78 -28.53 22.99 -32.95
C ILE A 78 -28.81 23.75 -34.24
N GLU A 79 -29.35 24.97 -34.10
CA GLU A 79 -29.64 25.81 -35.25
C GLU A 79 -28.37 26.13 -36.04
N GLY A 80 -28.38 25.93 -37.33
CA GLY A 80 -27.23 26.16 -38.21
C GLY A 80 -26.18 25.06 -38.20
N MET A 81 -26.34 23.96 -37.41
CA MET A 81 -25.41 22.84 -37.34
C MET A 81 -26.12 21.47 -37.58
N PRO A 82 -26.43 21.12 -38.85
CA PRO A 82 -27.08 19.85 -39.15
C PRO A 82 -26.29 18.65 -38.60
N GLY A 83 -26.99 17.70 -37.96
CA GLY A 83 -26.39 16.53 -37.35
C GLY A 83 -25.81 16.75 -35.93
N TYR A 84 -26.05 17.93 -35.34
CA TYR A 84 -25.71 18.24 -33.96
C TYR A 84 -26.96 18.62 -33.17
N VAL A 85 -26.95 18.26 -31.89
CA VAL A 85 -28.04 18.47 -30.93
C VAL A 85 -27.52 19.01 -29.60
N TRP A 86 -28.36 19.78 -28.91
CA TRP A 86 -28.22 20.13 -27.52
C TRP A 86 -28.96 19.14 -26.65
N ASP A 87 -28.27 18.52 -25.66
CA ASP A 87 -28.92 17.79 -24.58
C ASP A 87 -29.01 18.71 -23.35
N PHE A 88 -30.20 18.79 -22.77
CA PHE A 88 -30.49 19.57 -21.57
C PHE A 88 -30.62 18.62 -20.39
N PHE A 89 -29.89 18.93 -19.33
CA PHE A 89 -29.96 18.19 -18.08
C PHE A 89 -30.74 18.96 -17.02
N ASP A 90 -31.35 18.25 -16.08
CA ASP A 90 -32.04 18.92 -14.97
C ASP A 90 -31.04 19.72 -14.12
N THR A 91 -31.57 20.60 -13.29
CA THR A 91 -30.72 21.45 -12.43
C THR A 91 -30.28 20.69 -11.19
N THR A 92 -29.00 20.73 -10.87
CA THR A 92 -28.43 20.04 -9.71
C THR A 92 -28.99 20.60 -8.39
N PRO A 93 -28.90 19.86 -7.28
CA PRO A 93 -28.90 20.43 -5.95
C PRO A 93 -27.81 21.51 -5.81
N VAL A 94 -27.76 22.16 -4.66
CA VAL A 94 -26.65 23.04 -4.31
C VAL A 94 -25.43 22.15 -4.03
N MET A 95 -24.36 22.29 -4.79
CA MET A 95 -23.14 21.48 -4.70
C MET A 95 -21.90 22.27 -5.06
N SER A 96 -20.73 21.73 -4.71
CA SER A 96 -19.42 22.33 -5.02
C SER A 96 -19.06 22.20 -6.51
N THR A 97 -18.19 23.07 -7.00
CA THR A 97 -17.75 23.10 -8.40
C THR A 97 -16.98 21.85 -8.83
N TYR A 98 -16.15 21.27 -7.93
CA TYR A 98 -15.34 20.10 -8.23
C TYR A 98 -16.18 18.85 -8.52
N LEU A 99 -17.45 18.82 -8.11
CA LEU A 99 -18.38 17.71 -8.34
C LEU A 99 -19.08 17.76 -9.71
N VAL A 100 -18.87 18.82 -10.51
CA VAL A 100 -19.51 18.96 -11.83
C VAL A 100 -18.96 17.93 -12.80
N ALA A 101 -19.86 17.15 -13.41
CA ALA A 101 -19.51 16.15 -14.40
C ALA A 101 -20.08 16.48 -15.79
N MET A 102 -19.28 16.30 -16.82
CA MET A 102 -19.65 16.44 -18.22
C MET A 102 -19.02 15.32 -19.04
N MET A 103 -19.83 14.56 -19.79
CA MET A 103 -19.31 13.56 -20.72
C MET A 103 -20.03 13.62 -22.06
N VAL A 104 -19.25 13.53 -23.15
CA VAL A 104 -19.75 13.36 -24.52
C VAL A 104 -18.95 12.26 -25.21
N SER A 105 -19.60 11.17 -25.59
CA SER A 105 -18.93 9.94 -26.05
C SER A 105 -19.79 9.11 -27.02
N GLU A 106 -19.20 8.02 -27.52
CA GLU A 106 -19.94 6.93 -28.22
C GLU A 106 -20.28 5.79 -27.25
N PHE A 107 -20.22 5.99 -25.95
CA PHE A 107 -20.45 4.97 -24.92
C PHE A 107 -21.86 4.37 -24.98
N VAL A 108 -21.93 3.14 -24.51
CA VAL A 108 -23.18 2.39 -24.35
C VAL A 108 -23.50 2.26 -22.85
N SER A 109 -24.77 2.10 -22.57
CA SER A 109 -25.26 1.99 -21.18
C SER A 109 -25.65 0.55 -20.87
N THR A 110 -25.22 0.05 -19.72
CA THR A 110 -25.70 -1.17 -19.10
C THR A 110 -26.54 -0.77 -17.89
N PRO A 111 -27.89 -0.87 -17.97
CA PRO A 111 -28.75 -0.53 -16.83
C PRO A 111 -28.67 -1.62 -15.76
N SER A 112 -28.83 -1.24 -14.51
CA SER A 112 -29.05 -2.16 -13.39
C SER A 112 -30.48 -2.70 -13.39
N ASP A 113 -30.69 -3.80 -12.66
CA ASP A 113 -32.04 -4.29 -12.39
C ASP A 113 -32.79 -3.27 -11.51
N PRO A 114 -33.94 -2.74 -11.95
CA PRO A 114 -34.72 -1.77 -11.19
C PRO A 114 -35.25 -2.31 -9.82
N ALA A 115 -35.16 -3.61 -9.61
CA ALA A 115 -35.53 -4.22 -8.31
C ALA A 115 -34.45 -4.03 -7.25
N LEU A 116 -33.23 -3.60 -7.61
CA LEU A 116 -32.10 -3.44 -6.68
C LEU A 116 -32.01 -2.06 -6.02
N SER A 117 -32.63 -1.05 -6.59
CA SER A 117 -32.69 0.31 -6.05
C SER A 117 -33.84 1.11 -6.70
N ASN A 118 -34.35 2.12 -5.96
CA ASN A 118 -35.29 3.10 -6.50
C ASN A 118 -34.61 4.18 -7.36
N VAL A 119 -33.27 4.26 -7.35
CA VAL A 119 -32.47 5.18 -8.13
C VAL A 119 -32.18 4.56 -9.49
N GLU A 120 -32.33 5.32 -10.59
CA GLU A 120 -31.92 4.84 -11.92
C GLU A 120 -30.40 4.67 -11.94
N PHE A 121 -29.93 3.44 -12.00
CA PHE A 121 -28.51 3.12 -11.93
C PHE A 121 -28.00 2.53 -13.25
N ARG A 122 -26.91 3.08 -13.79
CA ARG A 122 -26.36 2.66 -15.08
C ARG A 122 -24.84 2.61 -15.03
N VAL A 123 -24.26 1.68 -15.79
CA VAL A 123 -22.82 1.65 -16.07
C VAL A 123 -22.58 2.03 -17.54
N LEU A 124 -21.74 3.04 -17.76
CA LEU A 124 -21.42 3.61 -19.06
C LEU A 124 -20.02 3.15 -19.48
N THR A 125 -19.92 2.50 -20.63
CA THR A 125 -18.64 1.96 -21.12
C THR A 125 -18.49 2.15 -22.63
N ARG A 126 -17.27 2.06 -23.13
CA ARG A 126 -17.07 1.84 -24.56
C ARG A 126 -17.71 0.50 -24.97
N PRO A 127 -18.17 0.37 -26.23
CA PRO A 127 -18.99 -0.76 -26.64
C PRO A 127 -18.39 -2.14 -26.37
N GLU A 128 -17.08 -2.29 -26.50
CA GLU A 128 -16.35 -3.56 -26.32
C GLU A 128 -16.44 -4.10 -24.88
N LEU A 129 -16.57 -3.19 -23.87
CA LEU A 129 -16.62 -3.55 -22.45
C LEU A 129 -18.04 -3.70 -21.89
N GLN A 130 -19.08 -3.52 -22.73
CA GLN A 130 -20.47 -3.55 -22.25
C GLN A 130 -20.82 -4.83 -21.48
N LYS A 131 -20.36 -5.98 -21.95
CA LYS A 131 -20.62 -7.28 -21.29
C LYS A 131 -19.95 -7.39 -19.91
N ASP A 132 -18.83 -6.69 -19.73
CA ASP A 132 -17.99 -6.76 -18.54
C ASP A 132 -18.44 -5.75 -17.45
N ALA A 133 -19.42 -4.89 -17.76
CA ALA A 133 -20.05 -3.93 -16.86
C ALA A 133 -21.07 -4.55 -15.88
N THR A 134 -21.42 -5.82 -16.07
CA THR A 134 -22.52 -6.49 -15.34
C THR A 134 -22.28 -6.56 -13.84
N TYR A 135 -21.03 -6.77 -13.42
CA TYR A 135 -20.68 -6.84 -12.00
C TYR A 135 -20.98 -5.51 -11.30
N ALA A 136 -20.46 -4.41 -11.83
CA ALA A 136 -20.69 -3.06 -11.29
C ALA A 136 -22.18 -2.68 -11.29
N ALA A 137 -22.90 -3.01 -12.36
CA ALA A 137 -24.36 -2.81 -12.47
C ALA A 137 -25.16 -3.61 -11.44
N ASN A 138 -24.61 -4.70 -10.90
CA ASN A 138 -25.25 -5.50 -9.84
C ASN A 138 -24.91 -5.02 -8.45
N VAL A 139 -23.62 -4.72 -8.16
CA VAL A 139 -23.19 -4.39 -6.79
C VAL A 139 -23.46 -2.93 -6.43
N GLY A 140 -23.31 -1.99 -7.38
CA GLY A 140 -23.46 -0.55 -7.14
C GLY A 140 -24.79 -0.15 -6.52
N PRO A 141 -25.96 -0.48 -7.12
CA PRO A 141 -27.26 -0.10 -6.56
C PRO A 141 -27.53 -0.73 -5.18
N ARG A 142 -27.01 -1.91 -4.91
CA ARG A 142 -27.15 -2.58 -3.59
C ARG A 142 -26.31 -1.88 -2.52
N ILE A 143 -25.12 -1.42 -2.87
CA ILE A 143 -24.27 -0.64 -1.97
C ILE A 143 -24.92 0.71 -1.67
N LEU A 144 -25.49 1.38 -2.69
CA LEU A 144 -26.19 2.64 -2.51
C LEU A 144 -27.38 2.49 -1.54
N GLU A 145 -28.21 1.45 -1.70
CA GLU A 145 -29.33 1.15 -0.80
C GLU A 145 -28.86 0.80 0.63
N TYR A 146 -27.73 0.08 0.74
CA TYR A 146 -27.10 -0.19 2.02
C TYR A 146 -26.74 1.11 2.74
N PHE A 147 -26.11 2.07 2.06
CA PHE A 147 -25.72 3.34 2.66
C PHE A 147 -26.93 4.22 3.02
N GLU A 148 -27.99 4.27 2.19
CA GLU A 148 -29.24 4.92 2.58
C GLU A 148 -29.78 4.39 3.91
N THR A 149 -29.77 3.08 4.06
CA THR A 149 -30.21 2.40 5.30
C THR A 149 -29.25 2.65 6.46
N PHE A 150 -27.95 2.56 6.22
CA PHE A 150 -26.94 2.72 7.25
C PHE A 150 -26.93 4.14 7.83
N PHE A 151 -26.97 5.16 6.99
CA PHE A 151 -27.02 6.55 7.42
C PHE A 151 -28.42 7.01 7.84
N GLY A 152 -29.47 6.36 7.36
CA GLY A 152 -30.86 6.81 7.52
C GLY A 152 -31.13 8.15 6.82
N VAL A 153 -30.39 8.43 5.74
CA VAL A 153 -30.49 9.63 4.88
C VAL A 153 -30.57 9.13 3.44
N ALA A 154 -31.68 9.44 2.78
CA ALA A 154 -31.91 9.02 1.39
C ALA A 154 -30.92 9.70 0.41
N TYR A 155 -30.53 8.95 -0.61
CA TYR A 155 -29.78 9.52 -1.75
C TYR A 155 -30.67 10.53 -2.49
N PRO A 156 -30.23 11.79 -2.71
CA PRO A 156 -31.14 12.84 -3.12
C PRO A 156 -31.34 12.95 -4.64
N LEU A 157 -30.55 12.25 -5.45
CA LEU A 157 -30.66 12.33 -6.91
C LEU A 157 -31.51 11.20 -7.49
N ALA A 158 -32.06 11.44 -8.67
CA ALA A 158 -32.93 10.48 -9.35
C ALA A 158 -32.17 9.37 -10.10
N LYS A 159 -30.87 9.57 -10.32
CA LYS A 159 -30.03 8.62 -11.05
C LYS A 159 -28.61 8.59 -10.49
N GLU A 160 -27.90 7.48 -10.77
CA GLU A 160 -26.46 7.33 -10.58
C GLU A 160 -25.85 6.64 -11.82
N ASP A 161 -24.85 7.26 -12.43
CA ASP A 161 -24.11 6.73 -13.57
C ASP A 161 -22.67 6.42 -13.14
N LEU A 162 -22.17 5.22 -13.38
CA LEU A 162 -20.77 4.84 -13.24
C LEU A 162 -20.14 4.79 -14.63
N ALA A 163 -19.16 5.64 -14.93
CA ALA A 163 -18.55 5.73 -16.25
C ALA A 163 -17.11 5.19 -16.24
N ALA A 164 -16.83 4.18 -17.08
CA ALA A 164 -15.49 3.61 -17.25
C ALA A 164 -14.70 4.42 -18.28
N ILE A 165 -13.79 5.27 -17.82
CA ILE A 165 -13.01 6.18 -18.66
C ILE A 165 -11.65 5.55 -19.00
N PRO A 166 -11.29 5.47 -20.30
CA PRO A 166 -10.01 4.87 -20.73
C PRO A 166 -8.78 5.57 -20.20
N ASP A 167 -8.73 6.91 -20.32
CA ASP A 167 -7.66 7.75 -19.82
C ASP A 167 -8.21 8.63 -18.70
N PHE A 168 -8.01 8.22 -17.43
CA PHE A 168 -8.45 8.94 -16.24
C PHE A 168 -7.29 9.09 -15.26
N GLY A 169 -7.09 10.27 -14.71
CA GLY A 169 -5.96 10.58 -13.82
C GLY A 169 -6.05 9.84 -12.49
N PRO A 170 -7.08 10.08 -11.67
CA PRO A 170 -7.34 9.39 -10.41
C PRO A 170 -7.74 7.92 -10.61
N GLY A 171 -8.01 7.19 -9.52
CA GLY A 171 -8.64 5.87 -9.54
C GLY A 171 -10.10 5.96 -9.94
N ALA A 172 -10.84 6.84 -9.25
CA ALA A 172 -12.21 7.25 -9.55
C ALA A 172 -12.43 8.68 -9.04
N MET A 173 -13.63 9.23 -9.22
CA MET A 173 -14.03 10.58 -8.82
C MET A 173 -15.53 10.62 -8.56
N GLU A 174 -15.92 11.07 -7.40
CA GLU A 174 -17.27 11.05 -6.83
C GLU A 174 -18.25 12.10 -7.43
N ASN A 175 -18.10 12.52 -8.66
CA ASN A 175 -19.01 13.51 -9.24
C ASN A 175 -20.48 13.13 -8.99
N TRP A 176 -21.21 13.96 -8.27
CA TRP A 176 -22.55 13.64 -7.77
C TRP A 176 -23.53 13.25 -8.86
N GLY A 177 -23.93 11.97 -8.86
CA GLY A 177 -24.82 11.39 -9.88
C GLY A 177 -24.13 10.93 -11.15
N HIS A 178 -22.81 11.13 -11.31
CA HIS A 178 -22.05 10.65 -12.48
C HIS A 178 -20.58 10.39 -12.09
N ILE A 179 -20.31 9.26 -11.48
CA ILE A 179 -18.99 8.87 -11.00
C ILE A 179 -18.12 8.42 -12.17
N ASN A 180 -16.91 9.00 -12.30
CA ASN A 180 -15.92 8.56 -13.26
C ASN A 180 -14.96 7.55 -12.62
N PHE A 181 -14.60 6.50 -13.35
CA PHE A 181 -13.65 5.47 -12.94
C PHE A 181 -12.62 5.23 -14.03
N ARG A 182 -11.40 4.85 -13.65
CA ARG A 182 -10.56 4.08 -14.58
C ARG A 182 -11.26 2.78 -14.94
N GLU A 183 -11.12 2.33 -16.20
CA GLU A 183 -11.70 1.05 -16.63
C GLU A 183 -11.31 -0.11 -15.70
N SER A 184 -10.05 -0.15 -15.22
CA SER A 184 -9.53 -1.20 -14.33
C SER A 184 -10.17 -1.23 -12.93
N TYR A 185 -10.86 -0.17 -12.51
CA TYR A 185 -11.53 -0.06 -11.21
C TYR A 185 -13.05 -0.19 -11.30
N LEU A 186 -13.58 -0.45 -12.47
CA LEU A 186 -15.02 -0.66 -12.66
C LEU A 186 -15.35 -1.98 -13.37
N ILE A 187 -14.47 -2.43 -14.26
CA ILE A 187 -14.75 -3.53 -15.18
C ILE A 187 -14.22 -4.86 -14.63
N VAL A 188 -15.09 -5.86 -14.59
CA VAL A 188 -14.78 -7.23 -14.18
C VAL A 188 -15.06 -8.20 -15.30
N ASN A 189 -14.03 -8.95 -15.71
CA ASN A 189 -14.13 -9.97 -16.75
C ASN A 189 -13.39 -11.26 -16.36
N GLU A 190 -13.32 -12.20 -17.29
CA GLU A 190 -12.70 -13.50 -17.09
C GLU A 190 -11.17 -13.46 -16.82
N ASN A 191 -10.52 -12.33 -17.05
CA ASN A 191 -9.09 -12.13 -16.76
C ASN A 191 -8.85 -11.34 -15.46
N THR A 192 -9.92 -10.92 -14.78
CA THR A 192 -9.82 -10.17 -13.52
C THR A 192 -9.43 -11.10 -12.37
N THR A 193 -8.37 -10.76 -11.65
CA THR A 193 -7.94 -11.51 -10.46
C THR A 193 -8.92 -11.32 -9.30
N ALA A 194 -8.89 -12.20 -8.31
CA ALA A 194 -9.70 -12.07 -7.09
C ALA A 194 -9.38 -10.75 -6.35
N SER A 195 -8.10 -10.38 -6.27
CA SER A 195 -7.68 -9.11 -5.65
C SER A 195 -8.17 -7.90 -6.44
N SER A 196 -8.10 -7.94 -7.78
CA SER A 196 -8.63 -6.85 -8.63
C SER A 196 -10.14 -6.74 -8.52
N LYS A 197 -10.87 -7.87 -8.47
CA LYS A 197 -12.31 -7.85 -8.26
C LYS A 197 -12.71 -7.29 -6.90
N GLN A 198 -11.94 -7.61 -5.84
CA GLN A 198 -12.11 -7.00 -4.53
C GLN A 198 -11.88 -5.49 -4.61
N ARG A 199 -10.81 -5.05 -5.26
CA ARG A 199 -10.53 -3.62 -5.47
C ARG A 199 -11.69 -2.92 -6.18
N VAL A 200 -12.27 -3.51 -7.21
CA VAL A 200 -13.42 -2.92 -7.93
C VAL A 200 -14.59 -2.67 -6.99
N VAL A 201 -15.00 -3.63 -6.17
CA VAL A 201 -16.13 -3.43 -5.25
C VAL A 201 -15.79 -2.46 -4.12
N GLU A 202 -14.55 -2.43 -3.64
CA GLU A 202 -14.09 -1.46 -2.66
C GLU A 202 -14.13 -0.04 -3.21
N VAL A 203 -13.64 0.19 -4.44
CA VAL A 203 -13.67 1.53 -5.05
C VAL A 203 -15.10 1.95 -5.36
N ILE A 204 -15.96 1.08 -5.90
CA ILE A 204 -17.39 1.41 -6.08
C ILE A 204 -18.03 1.82 -4.74
N ALA A 205 -17.72 1.11 -3.66
CA ALA A 205 -18.24 1.44 -2.34
C ALA A 205 -17.66 2.75 -1.77
N HIS A 206 -16.40 3.06 -2.06
CA HIS A 206 -15.73 4.32 -1.73
C HIS A 206 -16.46 5.51 -2.37
N GLU A 207 -16.59 5.47 -3.69
CA GLU A 207 -17.27 6.53 -4.44
C GLU A 207 -18.73 6.72 -4.02
N LEU A 208 -19.44 5.63 -3.76
CA LEU A 208 -20.82 5.72 -3.28
C LEU A 208 -20.94 6.23 -1.83
N ALA A 209 -19.93 6.06 -1.00
CA ALA A 209 -19.90 6.67 0.34
C ALA A 209 -19.75 8.20 0.27
N HIS A 210 -19.02 8.69 -0.72
CA HIS A 210 -18.87 10.11 -0.98
C HIS A 210 -20.18 10.83 -1.28
N MET A 211 -21.21 10.12 -1.76
CA MET A 211 -22.55 10.70 -1.98
C MET A 211 -23.10 11.38 -0.71
N TRP A 212 -22.63 10.99 0.48
CA TRP A 212 -22.94 11.62 1.77
C TRP A 212 -21.76 12.40 2.33
N PHE A 213 -20.53 11.84 2.28
CA PHE A 213 -19.31 12.46 2.80
C PHE A 213 -18.45 12.97 1.65
N GLY A 214 -18.72 14.19 1.20
CA GLY A 214 -18.14 14.87 0.04
C GLY A 214 -19.20 15.65 -0.71
N ASP A 215 -20.30 15.02 -1.08
CA ASP A 215 -21.33 15.61 -1.94
C ASP A 215 -22.44 16.30 -1.13
N LEU A 216 -23.15 15.53 -0.29
CA LEU A 216 -24.23 16.07 0.55
C LEU A 216 -23.66 17.03 1.58
N VAL A 217 -22.61 16.62 2.29
CA VAL A 217 -21.84 17.42 3.24
C VAL A 217 -20.40 17.44 2.75
N THR A 218 -19.88 18.63 2.45
CA THR A 218 -18.54 18.84 1.92
C THR A 218 -17.67 19.51 2.97
N MET A 219 -16.38 19.22 3.02
CA MET A 219 -15.44 19.98 3.85
C MET A 219 -15.50 21.48 3.49
N GLU A 220 -15.26 22.36 4.47
CA GLU A 220 -15.24 23.81 4.23
C GLU A 220 -14.05 24.21 3.34
N TRP A 221 -12.88 23.60 3.63
CA TRP A 221 -11.66 23.81 2.87
C TRP A 221 -10.85 22.51 2.75
N TRP A 222 -9.96 22.45 1.80
CA TRP A 222 -9.12 21.27 1.46
C TRP A 222 -8.24 20.75 2.60
N ASN A 223 -7.93 21.58 3.60
CA ASN A 223 -7.19 21.15 4.79
C ASN A 223 -7.95 20.16 5.69
N ASN A 224 -9.22 19.95 5.42
CA ASN A 224 -10.09 18.96 6.06
C ASN A 224 -10.59 17.90 5.06
N ILE A 225 -9.85 17.64 3.97
CA ILE A 225 -10.26 16.64 2.95
C ILE A 225 -10.46 15.24 3.53
N TRP A 226 -9.83 14.93 4.65
CA TRP A 226 -10.03 13.69 5.36
C TRP A 226 -11.50 13.47 5.84
N LEU A 227 -12.31 14.52 5.95
CA LEU A 227 -13.75 14.43 6.23
C LEU A 227 -14.51 13.76 5.07
N ASN A 228 -13.99 13.86 3.86
CA ASN A 228 -14.48 13.15 2.69
C ASN A 228 -13.77 11.79 2.59
N GLU A 229 -12.47 11.80 2.36
CA GLU A 229 -11.66 10.64 2.01
C GLU A 229 -11.52 9.61 3.14
N GLY A 230 -11.29 10.07 4.36
CA GLY A 230 -11.20 9.17 5.52
C GLY A 230 -12.51 8.46 5.79
N PHE A 231 -13.67 9.15 5.62
CA PHE A 231 -14.99 8.50 5.73
C PHE A 231 -15.25 7.54 4.57
N ALA A 232 -15.00 7.94 3.33
CA ALA A 232 -15.18 7.06 2.18
C ALA A 232 -14.29 5.82 2.28
N ARG A 233 -13.03 6.00 2.69
CA ARG A 233 -12.08 4.90 2.93
C ARG A 233 -12.50 3.97 4.07
N TYR A 234 -13.10 4.47 5.16
CA TYR A 234 -13.63 3.63 6.23
C TYR A 234 -14.90 2.89 5.80
N LEU A 235 -15.81 3.62 5.17
CA LEU A 235 -17.13 3.11 4.80
C LEU A 235 -17.09 2.18 3.58
N GLN A 236 -16.07 2.25 2.72
CA GLN A 236 -15.93 1.33 1.61
C GLN A 236 -15.93 -0.14 2.07
N TYR A 237 -15.34 -0.42 3.24
CA TYR A 237 -15.34 -1.76 3.82
C TYR A 237 -16.73 -2.23 4.20
N PHE A 238 -17.59 -1.34 4.67
CA PHE A 238 -18.99 -1.65 5.00
C PHE A 238 -19.83 -1.86 3.74
N GLY A 239 -19.71 -0.96 2.78
CA GLY A 239 -20.43 -1.05 1.52
C GLY A 239 -20.07 -2.32 0.74
N ALA A 240 -18.79 -2.60 0.59
CA ALA A 240 -18.31 -3.78 -0.11
C ALA A 240 -18.66 -5.09 0.64
N ASP A 241 -18.52 -5.13 1.97
CA ASP A 241 -18.90 -6.30 2.78
C ASP A 241 -20.40 -6.61 2.71
N SER A 242 -21.25 -5.59 2.54
CA SER A 242 -22.71 -5.76 2.41
C SER A 242 -23.11 -6.60 1.18
N VAL A 243 -22.29 -6.60 0.15
CA VAL A 243 -22.54 -7.32 -1.12
C VAL A 243 -21.63 -8.52 -1.31
N GLU A 244 -20.43 -8.52 -0.71
CA GLU A 244 -19.43 -9.58 -0.76
C GLU A 244 -18.93 -9.99 0.64
N PRO A 245 -19.81 -10.45 1.56
CA PRO A 245 -19.45 -10.74 2.97
C PRO A 245 -18.41 -11.87 3.11
N SER A 246 -18.27 -12.70 2.08
CA SER A 246 -17.26 -13.76 2.05
C SER A 246 -15.82 -13.24 1.98
N TYR A 247 -15.62 -11.97 1.62
CA TYR A 247 -14.29 -11.35 1.55
C TYR A 247 -13.75 -11.00 2.94
N LYS A 248 -14.59 -10.93 3.98
CA LYS A 248 -14.20 -10.58 5.35
C LYS A 248 -13.40 -9.27 5.42
N LEU A 249 -13.91 -8.25 4.76
CA LEU A 249 -13.17 -7.01 4.55
C LEU A 249 -12.84 -6.27 5.84
N HIS A 250 -13.67 -6.39 6.88
CA HIS A 250 -13.39 -5.80 8.19
C HIS A 250 -12.14 -6.39 8.87
N GLU A 251 -11.83 -7.68 8.64
CA GLU A 251 -10.59 -8.29 9.12
C GLU A 251 -9.41 -7.79 8.28
N GLN A 252 -9.60 -7.66 6.96
CA GLN A 252 -8.57 -7.16 6.05
C GLN A 252 -8.21 -5.69 6.25
N PHE A 253 -9.09 -4.88 6.85
CA PHE A 253 -8.82 -3.47 7.18
C PHE A 253 -7.49 -3.31 7.92
N VAL A 254 -7.17 -4.24 8.80
CA VAL A 254 -5.94 -4.20 9.60
C VAL A 254 -4.70 -4.17 8.72
N VAL A 255 -4.60 -5.05 7.74
CA VAL A 255 -3.41 -5.15 6.86
C VAL A 255 -3.47 -4.21 5.65
N ASN A 256 -4.68 -3.93 5.13
CA ASN A 256 -4.82 -3.13 3.90
C ASN A 256 -4.86 -1.63 4.16
N THR A 257 -5.17 -1.19 5.39
CA THR A 257 -5.33 0.23 5.75
C THR A 257 -4.48 0.57 6.98
N LEU A 258 -4.77 -0.03 8.15
CA LEU A 258 -4.22 0.43 9.42
C LEU A 258 -2.70 0.19 9.51
N GLN A 259 -2.22 -1.03 9.31
CA GLN A 259 -0.78 -1.34 9.40
C GLN A 259 0.02 -0.61 8.33
N ARG A 260 -0.54 -0.46 7.13
CA ARG A 260 0.07 0.31 6.05
C ARG A 260 0.32 1.76 6.46
N VAL A 261 -0.68 2.44 7.01
CA VAL A 261 -0.52 3.84 7.38
C VAL A 261 0.26 4.03 8.67
N LEU A 262 0.28 3.06 9.59
CA LEU A 262 1.20 3.09 10.74
C LEU A 262 2.67 3.18 10.31
N VAL A 263 3.01 2.62 9.16
CA VAL A 263 4.35 2.76 8.57
C VAL A 263 4.54 4.15 8.00
N SER A 264 3.64 4.63 7.16
CA SER A 264 3.75 5.97 6.53
C SER A 264 3.76 7.09 7.56
N ASP A 265 2.87 7.01 8.56
CA ASP A 265 2.77 8.02 9.62
C ASP A 265 3.85 7.89 10.71
N SER A 266 4.75 6.92 10.61
CA SER A 266 5.92 6.82 11.50
C SER A 266 7.14 7.61 10.99
N LEU A 267 7.06 8.22 9.81
CA LEU A 267 8.16 8.97 9.22
C LEU A 267 8.25 10.40 9.76
N ASP A 268 9.46 10.95 9.81
CA ASP A 268 9.66 12.37 10.10
C ASP A 268 9.05 13.31 9.06
N SER A 269 8.88 12.82 7.82
CA SER A 269 8.31 13.57 6.70
C SER A 269 6.79 13.56 6.66
N THR A 270 6.12 12.87 7.58
CA THR A 270 4.65 12.84 7.65
C THR A 270 4.05 14.19 7.99
N HIS A 271 2.76 14.36 7.73
CA HIS A 271 2.02 15.58 8.05
C HIS A 271 0.74 15.25 8.85
N PRO A 272 0.16 16.24 9.56
CA PRO A 272 -1.13 16.03 10.23
C PRO A 272 -2.26 15.90 9.20
N MET A 273 -3.35 15.21 9.59
CA MET A 273 -4.57 15.09 8.78
C MET A 273 -5.26 16.45 8.59
N SER A 274 -5.26 17.29 9.62
CA SER A 274 -5.81 18.63 9.59
C SER A 274 -4.68 19.62 9.79
N TYR A 275 -4.50 20.56 8.84
CA TYR A 275 -3.37 21.50 8.83
C TYR A 275 -3.83 22.91 8.51
N PRO A 276 -3.01 23.96 8.76
CA PRO A 276 -3.36 25.34 8.42
C PRO A 276 -3.64 25.53 6.92
N GLU A 277 -4.62 26.36 6.58
CA GLU A 277 -5.12 26.62 5.22
C GLU A 277 -4.06 27.02 4.17
N GLU A 278 -2.89 27.48 4.61
CA GLU A 278 -1.82 27.97 3.72
C GLU A 278 -1.02 26.88 3.00
N LYS A 279 -1.22 25.60 3.37
CA LYS A 279 -0.50 24.47 2.74
C LYS A 279 -1.24 23.99 1.49
N SER A 280 -0.46 23.46 0.54
CA SER A 280 -1.00 22.80 -0.65
C SER A 280 -1.83 21.57 -0.28
N GLN A 281 -2.86 21.31 -1.08
CA GLN A 281 -3.69 20.11 -0.97
C GLN A 281 -2.83 18.85 -1.05
N VAL A 282 -3.12 17.89 -0.18
CA VAL A 282 -2.45 16.59 -0.13
C VAL A 282 -3.50 15.49 -0.23
N PHE A 283 -3.31 14.56 -1.15
CA PHE A 283 -4.13 13.37 -1.33
C PHE A 283 -3.22 12.15 -1.18
N ASP A 284 -3.00 11.73 0.06
CA ASP A 284 -2.12 10.60 0.33
C ASP A 284 -2.67 9.67 1.43
N THR A 285 -1.85 8.74 1.88
CA THR A 285 -2.26 7.74 2.89
C THR A 285 -2.65 8.34 4.24
N ILE A 286 -2.26 9.58 4.53
CA ILE A 286 -2.65 10.24 5.79
C ILE A 286 -4.12 10.64 5.73
N GLU A 287 -4.55 11.29 4.66
CA GLU A 287 -5.94 11.72 4.52
C GLU A 287 -6.89 10.51 4.42
N TYR A 288 -6.50 9.50 3.66
CA TYR A 288 -7.30 8.30 3.42
C TYR A 288 -7.20 7.28 4.56
N ASP A 289 -6.03 6.70 4.76
CA ASP A 289 -5.85 5.50 5.60
C ASP A 289 -5.75 5.85 7.10
N LYS A 290 -5.04 6.96 7.48
CA LYS A 290 -5.05 7.45 8.87
C LYS A 290 -6.44 8.00 9.21
N GLY A 291 -7.06 8.78 8.29
CA GLY A 291 -8.44 9.24 8.42
C GLY A 291 -9.39 8.09 8.75
N ALA A 292 -9.40 7.04 7.93
CA ALA A 292 -10.22 5.86 8.14
C ALA A 292 -9.91 5.15 9.48
N SER A 293 -8.63 5.05 9.85
CA SER A 293 -8.20 4.36 11.09
C SER A 293 -8.59 5.13 12.34
N VAL A 294 -8.50 6.46 12.32
CA VAL A 294 -8.91 7.36 13.41
C VAL A 294 -10.43 7.36 13.56
N ILE A 295 -11.18 7.36 12.44
CA ILE A 295 -12.65 7.22 12.44
C ILE A 295 -13.03 5.86 13.01
N ARG A 296 -12.37 4.76 12.61
CA ARG A 296 -12.60 3.42 13.14
C ARG A 296 -12.35 3.35 14.65
N MET A 297 -11.30 3.97 15.15
CA MET A 297 -11.03 4.08 16.58
C MET A 297 -12.14 4.82 17.31
N CYS A 298 -12.60 5.95 16.76
CA CYS A 298 -13.72 6.73 17.31
C CYS A 298 -15.00 5.90 17.34
N ALA A 299 -15.36 5.24 16.24
CA ALA A 299 -16.53 4.37 16.16
C ALA A 299 -16.47 3.22 17.19
N ASN A 300 -15.27 2.70 17.46
CA ASN A 300 -15.06 1.61 18.41
C ASN A 300 -15.34 2.05 19.87
N PHE A 301 -14.76 3.16 20.33
CA PHE A 301 -14.98 3.58 21.72
C PHE A 301 -16.35 4.23 21.96
N LEU A 302 -16.99 4.83 20.96
CA LEU A 302 -18.38 5.30 21.05
C LEU A 302 -19.41 4.16 21.02
N GLY A 303 -19.03 3.06 20.37
CA GLY A 303 -19.94 2.00 19.98
C GLY A 303 -20.63 2.31 18.65
N MET A 304 -20.70 1.31 17.76
CA MET A 304 -21.18 1.47 16.37
C MET A 304 -22.59 2.07 16.28
N ASP A 305 -23.48 1.72 17.18
CA ASP A 305 -24.85 2.26 17.16
C ASP A 305 -24.92 3.74 17.48
N THR A 306 -24.14 4.20 18.46
CA THR A 306 -24.01 5.63 18.82
C THR A 306 -23.33 6.39 17.68
N PHE A 307 -22.25 5.85 17.14
CA PHE A 307 -21.54 6.43 16.01
C PHE A 307 -22.48 6.61 14.80
N ARG A 308 -23.19 5.55 14.39
CA ARG A 308 -24.13 5.61 13.26
C ARG A 308 -25.23 6.65 13.44
N ARG A 309 -25.85 6.73 14.66
CA ARG A 309 -26.85 7.78 14.96
C ARG A 309 -26.26 9.18 14.96
N GLY A 310 -25.01 9.31 15.41
CA GLY A 310 -24.27 10.56 15.33
C GLY A 310 -24.01 10.99 13.89
N LEU A 311 -23.63 10.06 13.02
CA LEU A 311 -23.47 10.35 11.59
C LEU A 311 -24.78 10.77 10.92
N ASN A 312 -25.91 10.09 11.24
CA ASN A 312 -27.23 10.53 10.75
C ASN A 312 -27.50 11.99 11.13
N ARG A 313 -27.22 12.34 12.37
CA ARG A 313 -27.41 13.73 12.87
C ARG A 313 -26.48 14.72 12.18
N TYR A 314 -25.22 14.37 12.00
CA TYR A 314 -24.22 15.18 11.30
C TYR A 314 -24.62 15.45 9.85
N LEU A 315 -24.96 14.42 9.11
CA LEU A 315 -25.39 14.51 7.71
C LEU A 315 -26.69 15.28 7.55
N THR A 316 -27.65 15.08 8.45
CA THR A 316 -28.94 15.81 8.40
C THR A 316 -28.77 17.31 8.72
N ARG A 317 -27.91 17.64 9.70
CA ARG A 317 -27.67 19.02 10.14
C ARG A 317 -26.96 19.82 9.07
N ASN A 318 -25.98 19.24 8.40
CA ASN A 318 -25.09 19.91 7.45
C ASN A 318 -25.46 19.61 5.98
N ALA A 319 -26.61 18.99 5.71
CA ALA A 319 -27.04 18.64 4.35
C ALA A 319 -26.99 19.84 3.40
N TYR A 320 -26.34 19.66 2.24
CA TYR A 320 -26.12 20.68 1.21
C TYR A 320 -25.23 21.86 1.64
N SER A 321 -24.51 21.72 2.74
CA SER A 321 -23.62 22.72 3.30
C SER A 321 -22.20 22.19 3.45
N ASN A 322 -21.35 22.95 4.09
CA ASN A 322 -19.96 22.60 4.37
C ASN A 322 -19.80 22.38 5.88
N ALA A 323 -18.74 21.66 6.26
CA ALA A 323 -18.45 21.34 7.65
C ALA A 323 -16.93 21.33 7.90
N VAL A 324 -16.57 21.57 9.15
CA VAL A 324 -15.22 21.41 9.69
C VAL A 324 -15.19 20.24 10.69
N GLU A 325 -14.00 19.85 11.14
CA GLU A 325 -13.89 18.72 12.06
C GLU A 325 -14.62 18.90 13.39
N GLU A 326 -14.75 20.14 13.90
CA GLU A 326 -15.48 20.45 15.12
C GLU A 326 -16.98 20.16 15.01
N ASP A 327 -17.58 20.36 13.83
CA ASP A 327 -19.00 20.03 13.60
C ASP A 327 -19.25 18.53 13.75
N LEU A 328 -18.32 17.72 13.27
CA LEU A 328 -18.35 16.27 13.42
C LEU A 328 -18.24 15.87 14.89
N TRP A 329 -17.19 16.37 15.58
CA TRP A 329 -16.93 15.98 16.96
C TRP A 329 -18.04 16.41 17.90
N ASN A 330 -18.53 17.65 17.77
CA ASN A 330 -19.63 18.15 18.57
C ASN A 330 -20.91 17.35 18.35
N THR A 331 -21.21 16.95 17.12
CA THR A 331 -22.43 16.19 16.82
C THR A 331 -22.35 14.75 17.34
N LEU A 332 -21.18 14.10 17.24
CA LEU A 332 -20.95 12.78 17.81
C LEU A 332 -21.00 12.81 19.34
N GLU A 333 -20.44 13.85 19.98
CA GLU A 333 -20.50 14.03 21.44
C GLU A 333 -21.95 14.23 21.93
N GLU A 334 -22.73 15.05 21.23
CA GLU A 334 -24.17 15.21 21.52
C GLU A 334 -24.89 13.86 21.50
N GLN A 335 -24.62 13.02 20.49
CA GLN A 335 -25.25 11.71 20.38
C GLN A 335 -24.75 10.75 21.49
N ALA A 336 -23.45 10.76 21.78
CA ALA A 336 -22.88 9.98 22.88
C ALA A 336 -23.55 10.31 24.23
N ALA A 337 -23.76 11.60 24.50
CA ALA A 337 -24.46 12.04 25.70
C ALA A 337 -25.91 11.56 25.74
N ILE A 338 -26.63 11.57 24.62
CA ILE A 338 -28.03 11.04 24.53
C ILE A 338 -28.06 9.55 24.83
N ASP A 339 -27.08 8.80 24.36
CA ASP A 339 -27.00 7.35 24.51
C ASP A 339 -26.37 6.92 25.84
N GLY A 340 -25.91 7.87 26.66
CA GLY A 340 -25.29 7.61 27.94
C GLY A 340 -23.86 7.08 27.87
N VAL A 341 -23.14 7.31 26.74
CA VAL A 341 -21.71 7.01 26.61
C VAL A 341 -20.93 8.07 27.39
N ILE A 342 -20.09 7.62 28.31
CA ILE A 342 -19.29 8.51 29.16
C ILE A 342 -17.91 8.68 28.54
N LEU A 343 -17.58 9.89 28.13
CA LEU A 343 -16.26 10.27 27.66
C LEU A 343 -15.44 10.93 28.78
N PRO A 344 -14.11 10.77 28.78
CA PRO A 344 -13.24 11.34 29.80
C PRO A 344 -13.03 12.85 29.67
N ASP A 345 -13.21 13.43 28.48
CA ASP A 345 -13.19 14.86 28.16
C ASP A 345 -14.13 15.09 26.96
N SER A 346 -14.22 16.32 26.43
CA SER A 346 -14.94 16.57 25.18
C SER A 346 -14.33 15.80 24.02
N LEU A 347 -15.16 15.33 23.10
CA LEU A 347 -14.70 14.51 21.98
C LEU A 347 -13.70 15.30 21.10
N ALA A 348 -13.92 16.58 20.90
CA ALA A 348 -12.99 17.42 20.17
C ALA A 348 -11.58 17.43 20.80
N LYS A 349 -11.46 17.51 22.13
CA LYS A 349 -10.17 17.44 22.80
C LYS A 349 -9.54 16.03 22.76
N ILE A 350 -10.35 15.00 22.78
CA ILE A 350 -9.88 13.62 22.65
C ILE A 350 -9.29 13.40 21.27
N MET A 351 -9.93 13.95 20.23
CA MET A 351 -9.58 13.68 18.84
C MET A 351 -8.52 14.63 18.27
N ALA A 352 -8.41 15.87 18.77
CA ALA A 352 -7.46 16.86 18.26
C ALA A 352 -6.00 16.36 18.13
N PRO A 353 -5.39 15.64 19.10
CA PRO A 353 -4.03 15.14 18.91
C PRO A 353 -3.92 14.06 17.82
N TRP A 354 -5.00 13.41 17.42
CA TRP A 354 -5.01 12.43 16.34
C TRP A 354 -5.11 13.06 14.95
N THR A 355 -5.81 14.18 14.83
CA THR A 355 -6.05 14.86 13.55
C THR A 355 -5.06 15.98 13.27
N GLN A 356 -4.64 16.73 14.32
CA GLN A 356 -3.86 17.95 14.19
C GLN A 356 -2.36 17.76 14.43
N THR A 357 -1.92 16.53 14.74
CA THR A 357 -0.49 16.24 14.93
C THR A 357 -0.04 15.06 14.08
N THR A 358 1.26 15.02 13.83
CA THR A 358 1.90 13.93 13.08
C THR A 358 2.16 12.73 13.99
N ASN A 359 2.31 11.57 13.36
CA ASN A 359 2.63 10.30 14.02
C ASN A 359 1.53 9.83 15.01
N TYR A 360 1.86 8.90 15.88
CA TYR A 360 0.96 8.23 16.81
C TYR A 360 1.73 7.71 18.03
N PRO A 361 1.05 7.28 19.13
CA PRO A 361 1.73 6.81 20.31
C PRO A 361 2.20 5.34 20.18
N LEU A 362 3.39 5.07 20.74
CA LEU A 362 3.80 3.75 21.21
C LEU A 362 3.35 3.61 22.66
N ILE A 363 2.52 2.62 22.92
CA ILE A 363 2.05 2.25 24.26
C ILE A 363 2.96 1.15 24.80
N THR A 364 3.66 1.41 25.90
CA THR A 364 4.50 0.40 26.56
C THR A 364 3.81 -0.07 27.83
N VAL A 365 3.60 -1.37 27.94
CA VAL A 365 2.90 -2.05 29.03
C VAL A 365 3.91 -2.83 29.87
N LYS A 366 4.06 -2.49 31.15
CA LYS A 366 4.90 -3.22 32.12
C LYS A 366 4.04 -3.73 33.26
N ARG A 367 3.91 -5.04 33.39
CA ARG A 367 3.10 -5.70 34.42
C ARG A 367 3.87 -5.85 35.73
N THR A 368 3.14 -5.96 36.82
CA THR A 368 3.69 -6.14 38.16
C THR A 368 3.81 -7.60 38.59
N TYR A 369 3.04 -8.51 37.97
CA TYR A 369 3.01 -9.96 38.25
C TYR A 369 2.80 -10.33 39.73
N ILE A 370 2.03 -9.53 40.47
CA ILE A 370 1.69 -9.75 41.87
C ILE A 370 0.16 -9.96 41.98
N GLU A 371 -0.33 -10.67 43.01
CA GLU A 371 -1.75 -10.81 43.25
C GLU A 371 -2.45 -9.46 43.35
N GLY A 372 -3.50 -9.25 42.55
CA GLY A 372 -4.11 -7.93 42.33
C GLY A 372 -3.40 -7.13 41.23
N ASP A 373 -2.94 -7.84 40.20
CA ASP A 373 -2.06 -7.36 39.15
C ASP A 373 -2.52 -6.05 38.50
N GLY A 374 -1.54 -5.25 38.14
CA GLY A 374 -1.70 -4.02 37.40
C GLY A 374 -0.60 -3.86 36.36
N ALA A 375 -0.82 -2.97 35.44
CA ALA A 375 0.20 -2.58 34.47
C ALA A 375 0.51 -1.09 34.59
N LEU A 376 1.78 -0.75 34.63
CA LEU A 376 2.23 0.59 34.33
C LEU A 376 2.22 0.73 32.80
N VAL A 377 1.33 1.57 32.30
CA VAL A 377 1.19 1.89 30.87
C VAL A 377 1.79 3.27 30.63
N THR A 378 2.69 3.37 29.67
CA THR A 378 3.31 4.64 29.27
C THR A 378 3.06 4.89 27.79
N GLN A 379 3.00 6.14 27.37
CA GLN A 379 2.97 6.53 25.96
C GLN A 379 4.20 7.35 25.61
N SER A 380 4.69 7.16 24.41
CA SER A 380 5.69 8.01 23.77
C SER A 380 5.35 8.12 22.29
N ARG A 381 5.70 9.24 21.66
CA ARG A 381 5.56 9.37 20.21
C ARG A 381 6.38 8.31 19.51
N PHE A 382 5.81 7.67 18.50
CA PHE A 382 6.47 6.67 17.67
C PHE A 382 6.96 7.29 16.36
N VAL A 383 8.27 7.24 16.14
CA VAL A 383 8.93 7.72 14.91
C VAL A 383 9.98 6.69 14.51
N LEU A 384 10.01 6.31 13.26
CA LEU A 384 11.10 5.51 12.72
C LEU A 384 12.33 6.40 12.52
N PRO A 385 13.54 5.94 12.90
CA PRO A 385 14.76 6.70 12.69
C PRO A 385 14.96 7.01 11.21
N SER A 386 14.92 8.28 10.83
CA SER A 386 15.44 8.76 9.56
C SER A 386 16.90 9.10 9.77
N GLY A 387 17.83 8.70 8.94
CA GLY A 387 19.26 8.96 9.11
C GLY A 387 19.68 10.44 9.17
N GLU A 388 18.73 11.35 9.15
CA GLU A 388 18.93 12.80 9.36
C GLU A 388 18.50 13.17 10.78
N GLY A 389 19.45 13.78 11.50
CA GLY A 389 19.41 14.02 12.95
C GLY A 389 18.10 14.60 13.48
N ASN A 390 17.73 14.09 14.65
CA ASN A 390 16.60 14.43 15.49
C ASN A 390 16.15 15.90 15.42
N SER A 391 15.04 16.16 14.75
CA SER A 391 14.24 17.32 15.10
C SER A 391 13.62 17.04 16.47
N VAL A 392 14.03 17.81 17.50
CA VAL A 392 13.38 17.82 18.81
C VAL A 392 11.99 18.43 18.60
N GLN A 393 11.04 17.62 18.21
CA GLN A 393 9.64 18.01 18.22
C GLN A 393 9.10 17.70 19.63
N GLU A 394 8.32 18.62 20.20
CA GLU A 394 7.73 18.47 21.54
C GLU A 394 7.03 17.12 21.69
N ASP A 395 7.16 16.50 22.87
CA ASP A 395 6.51 15.22 23.19
C ASP A 395 4.98 15.38 23.14
N THR A 396 4.40 15.11 21.99
CA THR A 396 2.94 15.02 21.83
C THR A 396 2.42 13.87 22.68
N VAL A 397 1.32 14.10 23.36
CA VAL A 397 0.59 13.09 24.15
C VAL A 397 -0.87 13.03 23.69
N TRP A 398 -1.41 11.83 23.67
CA TRP A 398 -2.75 11.55 23.17
C TRP A 398 -3.69 11.13 24.30
N TRP A 399 -4.97 11.35 24.11
CA TRP A 399 -6.00 10.62 24.78
C TRP A 399 -6.11 9.24 24.13
N VAL A 400 -5.67 8.18 24.79
CA VAL A 400 -5.63 6.84 24.20
C VAL A 400 -6.73 5.95 24.79
N PRO A 401 -7.66 5.41 23.97
CA PRO A 401 -8.62 4.42 24.42
C PRO A 401 -7.91 3.07 24.60
N LEU A 402 -7.58 2.71 25.83
CA LEU A 402 -6.89 1.46 26.16
C LEU A 402 -7.93 0.34 26.32
N THR A 403 -8.03 -0.50 25.30
CA THR A 403 -8.73 -1.78 25.41
C THR A 403 -7.75 -2.88 25.73
N TYR A 404 -8.12 -3.84 26.59
CA TYR A 404 -7.26 -4.99 26.87
C TYR A 404 -8.08 -6.26 27.13
N SER A 405 -7.45 -7.41 26.87
CA SER A 405 -7.99 -8.73 27.13
C SER A 405 -6.91 -9.64 27.70
N HIS A 406 -7.31 -10.61 28.53
CA HIS A 406 -6.41 -11.63 29.12
C HIS A 406 -7.00 -13.05 28.98
N ASP A 407 -8.12 -13.15 28.30
CA ASP A 407 -8.84 -14.39 28.04
C ASP A 407 -9.64 -14.27 26.73
N PHE A 408 -10.58 -15.19 26.52
CA PHE A 408 -11.48 -15.19 25.35
C PHE A 408 -12.61 -14.15 25.40
N SER A 409 -12.53 -13.15 26.28
CA SER A 409 -13.57 -12.16 26.45
C SER A 409 -13.85 -11.41 25.15
N LEU A 410 -15.07 -11.53 24.64
CA LEU A 410 -15.55 -10.74 23.51
C LEU A 410 -15.85 -9.28 23.89
N HIS A 411 -15.78 -8.97 25.18
CA HIS A 411 -16.02 -7.63 25.73
C HIS A 411 -14.75 -7.13 26.40
N PRO A 412 -13.83 -6.55 25.64
CA PRO A 412 -12.58 -6.06 26.20
C PRO A 412 -12.85 -4.95 27.22
N THR A 413 -12.14 -5.01 28.34
CA THR A 413 -12.18 -3.93 29.32
C THR A 413 -11.55 -2.68 28.71
N THR A 414 -12.24 -1.55 28.81
CA THR A 414 -11.76 -0.26 28.30
C THR A 414 -11.30 0.61 29.46
N ALA A 415 -10.11 1.18 29.33
CA ALA A 415 -9.58 2.22 30.21
C ALA A 415 -9.15 3.40 29.34
N TRP A 416 -9.01 4.58 29.93
CA TRP A 416 -8.50 5.76 29.24
C TRP A 416 -7.14 6.14 29.77
N MET A 417 -6.19 6.34 28.86
CA MET A 417 -4.97 7.06 29.16
C MET A 417 -5.18 8.52 28.77
N SER A 418 -5.13 9.40 29.78
CA SER A 418 -5.20 10.85 29.53
C SER A 418 -3.94 11.36 28.84
N THR A 419 -3.86 12.67 28.58
CA THR A 419 -2.67 13.35 28.10
C THR A 419 -1.50 13.31 29.10
N ALA A 420 -1.40 12.27 29.91
CA ALA A 420 -0.29 11.96 30.79
C ALA A 420 0.65 10.95 30.12
N THR A 421 1.93 11.06 30.35
CA THR A 421 2.92 10.13 29.81
C THR A 421 2.85 8.72 30.42
N ARG A 422 2.10 8.54 31.52
CA ARG A 422 1.94 7.26 32.21
C ARG A 422 0.63 7.16 32.97
N THR A 423 0.09 5.96 33.06
CA THR A 423 -1.07 5.62 33.88
C THR A 423 -0.90 4.22 34.48
N LEU A 424 -1.63 3.94 35.57
CA LEU A 424 -1.75 2.60 36.13
C LEU A 424 -3.09 2.03 35.74
N VAL A 425 -3.07 0.86 35.10
CA VAL A 425 -4.27 0.10 34.72
C VAL A 425 -4.37 -1.10 35.64
N SER A 426 -5.50 -1.23 36.34
CA SER A 426 -5.80 -2.44 37.11
C SER A 426 -6.22 -3.53 36.14
N LEU A 427 -5.51 -4.65 36.15
CA LEU A 427 -5.81 -5.80 35.31
C LEU A 427 -6.65 -6.82 36.09
N ALA A 428 -7.55 -7.50 35.40
CA ALA A 428 -8.28 -8.62 35.98
C ALA A 428 -7.51 -9.96 35.78
N ALA A 429 -6.34 -9.91 35.15
CA ALA A 429 -5.50 -11.05 34.85
C ALA A 429 -4.73 -11.55 36.09
N THR A 430 -4.48 -12.86 36.17
CA THR A 430 -3.53 -13.45 37.12
C THR A 430 -2.10 -13.37 36.59
N SER A 431 -1.10 -13.53 37.47
CA SER A 431 0.32 -13.39 37.10
C SER A 431 0.81 -14.39 36.05
N ASP A 432 0.09 -15.48 35.83
CA ASP A 432 0.37 -16.55 34.87
C ASP A 432 -0.46 -16.45 33.58
N GLN A 433 -1.31 -15.44 33.46
CA GLN A 433 -2.08 -15.16 32.24
C GLN A 433 -1.39 -14.09 31.38
N TRP A 434 -1.47 -14.25 30.08
CA TRP A 434 -1.06 -13.22 29.11
C TRP A 434 -2.06 -12.04 29.11
N VAL A 435 -1.60 -10.88 28.67
CA VAL A 435 -2.45 -9.70 28.50
C VAL A 435 -2.11 -9.05 27.14
N ILE A 436 -3.14 -8.73 26.36
CA ILE A 436 -3.05 -8.05 25.08
C ILE A 436 -3.82 -6.73 25.17
N PHE A 437 -3.16 -5.64 24.79
CA PHE A 437 -3.76 -4.31 24.62
C PHE A 437 -4.08 -4.04 23.15
N ASN A 438 -4.95 -3.06 22.91
CA ASN A 438 -5.46 -2.72 21.57
C ASN A 438 -6.24 -3.88 20.95
N VAL A 439 -7.28 -4.31 21.63
CA VAL A 439 -8.11 -5.47 21.21
C VAL A 439 -8.65 -5.26 19.80
N ASN A 440 -8.48 -6.28 18.95
CA ASN A 440 -8.77 -6.27 17.52
C ASN A 440 -8.04 -5.16 16.73
N GLN A 441 -6.94 -4.65 17.29
CA GLN A 441 -6.19 -3.51 16.73
C GLN A 441 -7.14 -2.35 16.34
N ALA A 442 -8.08 -2.05 17.23
CA ALA A 442 -9.12 -1.05 16.96
C ALA A 442 -8.59 0.38 17.04
N GLY A 443 -7.57 0.63 17.87
CA GLY A 443 -6.94 1.93 18.06
C GLY A 443 -5.76 2.15 17.11
N PHE A 444 -5.49 3.40 16.80
CA PHE A 444 -4.39 3.82 15.92
C PHE A 444 -3.08 4.00 16.72
N TYR A 445 -2.54 2.92 17.26
CA TYR A 445 -1.30 2.92 18.04
C TYR A 445 -0.65 1.53 18.10
N ARG A 446 0.68 1.51 18.34
CA ARG A 446 1.45 0.28 18.55
C ARG A 446 1.58 -0.04 20.03
N VAL A 447 1.83 -1.31 20.36
CA VAL A 447 1.98 -1.77 21.73
C VAL A 447 3.25 -2.58 21.91
N ALA A 448 4.02 -2.22 22.95
CA ALA A 448 5.17 -2.98 23.43
C ALA A 448 4.86 -3.56 24.83
N TYR A 449 5.29 -4.78 25.07
CA TYR A 449 5.15 -5.47 26.37
C TYR A 449 6.50 -5.73 27.01
N ASP A 450 6.49 -6.07 28.30
CA ASP A 450 7.64 -6.69 28.94
C ASP A 450 7.85 -8.13 28.42
N GLU A 451 9.06 -8.63 28.53
CA GLU A 451 9.50 -9.93 28.00
C GLU A 451 8.66 -11.10 28.56
N ALA A 452 8.32 -11.04 29.86
CA ALA A 452 7.53 -12.11 30.47
C ALA A 452 6.13 -12.22 29.87
N ASN A 453 5.50 -11.09 29.51
CA ASN A 453 4.21 -11.09 28.83
C ASN A 453 4.32 -11.57 27.37
N TYR A 454 5.39 -11.18 26.65
CA TYR A 454 5.65 -11.70 25.30
C TYR A 454 5.83 -13.22 25.31
N ASN A 455 6.56 -13.75 26.27
CA ASN A 455 6.76 -15.21 26.40
C ASN A 455 5.41 -15.94 26.62
N MET A 456 4.57 -15.42 27.52
CA MET A 456 3.23 -15.99 27.75
C MET A 456 2.33 -15.90 26.51
N ILE A 457 2.44 -14.82 25.73
CA ILE A 457 1.71 -14.69 24.45
C ILE A 457 2.20 -15.71 23.44
N ALA A 458 3.53 -15.86 23.30
CA ALA A 458 4.13 -16.84 22.39
C ALA A 458 3.72 -18.28 22.76
N ASP A 459 3.77 -18.63 24.05
CA ASP A 459 3.31 -19.92 24.56
C ASP A 459 1.82 -20.17 24.25
N GLN A 460 0.98 -19.15 24.43
CA GLN A 460 -0.44 -19.24 24.11
C GLN A 460 -0.68 -19.42 22.61
N LEU A 461 0.03 -18.69 21.76
CA LEU A 461 -0.07 -18.84 20.30
C LEU A 461 0.29 -20.24 19.85
N ILE A 462 1.35 -20.84 20.42
CA ILE A 462 1.76 -22.20 20.12
C ILE A 462 0.74 -23.21 20.66
N ALA A 463 0.27 -23.03 21.89
CA ALA A 463 -0.66 -23.93 22.52
C ALA A 463 -2.06 -23.91 21.87
N SER A 464 -2.56 -22.72 21.55
CA SER A 464 -3.85 -22.52 20.89
C SER A 464 -4.02 -21.05 20.43
N HIS A 465 -3.54 -20.73 19.22
CA HIS A 465 -3.60 -19.41 18.63
C HIS A 465 -5.04 -18.87 18.45
N GLY A 466 -6.02 -19.77 18.26
CA GLY A 466 -7.43 -19.40 18.15
C GLY A 466 -8.01 -18.68 19.36
N HIS A 467 -7.32 -18.64 20.49
CA HIS A 467 -7.69 -17.87 21.68
C HIS A 467 -7.34 -16.39 21.58
N ILE A 468 -6.55 -16.00 20.61
CA ILE A 468 -6.22 -14.62 20.29
C ILE A 468 -6.89 -14.30 18.96
N SER A 469 -7.60 -13.19 18.87
CA SER A 469 -8.33 -12.82 17.66
C SER A 469 -7.41 -12.65 16.44
N ILE A 470 -7.95 -12.87 15.24
CA ILE A 470 -7.21 -12.72 13.98
C ILE A 470 -6.52 -11.36 13.89
N PRO A 471 -7.18 -10.22 14.14
CA PRO A 471 -6.53 -8.91 14.12
C PRO A 471 -5.42 -8.76 15.16
N ASN A 472 -5.58 -9.34 16.36
CA ASN A 472 -4.52 -9.24 17.36
C ASN A 472 -3.32 -10.15 17.07
N ARG A 473 -3.52 -11.31 16.43
CA ARG A 473 -2.39 -12.12 15.95
C ARG A 473 -1.57 -11.36 14.91
N ALA A 474 -2.24 -10.66 14.00
CA ALA A 474 -1.59 -9.78 13.01
C ALA A 474 -0.86 -8.61 13.71
N GLN A 475 -1.54 -7.93 14.65
CA GLN A 475 -0.94 -6.84 15.42
C GLN A 475 0.33 -7.26 16.16
N LEU A 476 0.30 -8.40 16.85
CA LEU A 476 1.45 -8.89 17.63
C LEU A 476 2.67 -9.12 16.76
N LEU A 477 2.48 -9.66 15.55
CA LEU A 477 3.54 -9.86 14.58
C LEU A 477 4.07 -8.52 14.04
N ASP A 478 3.19 -7.66 13.54
CA ASP A 478 3.56 -6.34 12.99
C ASP A 478 4.26 -5.46 14.04
N ASP A 479 3.66 -5.30 15.24
CA ASP A 479 4.26 -4.51 16.30
C ASP A 479 5.63 -5.05 16.72
N ALA A 480 5.77 -6.38 16.88
CA ALA A 480 7.03 -6.97 17.33
C ALA A 480 8.15 -6.78 16.30
N PHE A 481 7.89 -7.03 15.02
CA PHE A 481 8.93 -6.87 13.98
C PHE A 481 9.34 -5.40 13.82
N VAL A 482 8.37 -4.48 13.79
CA VAL A 482 8.67 -3.05 13.70
C VAL A 482 9.44 -2.55 14.92
N LEU A 483 9.09 -3.00 16.13
CA LEU A 483 9.80 -2.63 17.36
C LEU A 483 11.20 -3.26 17.46
N ALA A 484 11.38 -4.48 16.98
CA ALA A 484 12.67 -5.14 16.88
C ALA A 484 13.59 -4.42 15.88
N LYS A 485 13.04 -4.02 14.73
CA LYS A 485 13.76 -3.28 13.69
C LYS A 485 14.41 -2.00 14.19
N ILE A 486 13.78 -1.33 15.15
CA ILE A 486 14.31 -0.11 15.80
C ILE A 486 14.96 -0.37 17.17
N ASN A 487 15.28 -1.62 17.49
CA ASN A 487 15.94 -2.03 18.74
C ASN A 487 15.18 -1.65 20.03
N LYS A 488 13.85 -1.57 19.99
CA LYS A 488 13.01 -1.39 21.19
C LYS A 488 12.75 -2.70 21.92
N ILE A 489 12.72 -3.81 21.20
CA ILE A 489 12.69 -5.18 21.71
C ILE A 489 13.73 -6.02 20.96
N SER A 490 14.08 -7.19 21.50
CA SER A 490 14.96 -8.17 20.84
C SER A 490 14.27 -8.83 19.65
N TYR A 491 15.02 -9.11 18.58
CA TYR A 491 14.51 -9.94 17.47
C TYR A 491 14.14 -11.34 17.91
N ASN A 492 14.72 -11.88 18.99
CA ASN A 492 14.31 -13.17 19.53
C ASN A 492 12.83 -13.19 19.89
N ILE A 493 12.30 -12.11 20.47
CA ILE A 493 10.87 -11.97 20.79
C ILE A 493 10.02 -12.01 19.52
N ALA A 494 10.38 -11.23 18.49
CA ALA A 494 9.65 -11.21 17.24
C ALA A 494 9.66 -12.57 16.54
N MET A 495 10.81 -13.24 16.55
CA MET A 495 10.97 -14.57 15.98
C MET A 495 10.21 -15.65 16.77
N ASP A 496 10.21 -15.59 18.11
CA ASP A 496 9.43 -16.51 18.96
C ASP A 496 7.92 -16.41 18.67
N LEU A 497 7.43 -15.21 18.42
CA LEU A 497 6.04 -14.97 18.01
C LEU A 497 5.70 -15.59 16.64
N THR A 498 6.67 -15.89 15.78
CA THR A 498 6.41 -16.54 14.48
C THR A 498 6.34 -18.07 14.56
N LEU A 499 6.77 -18.69 15.68
CA LEU A 499 6.82 -20.17 15.81
C LEU A 499 5.45 -20.84 15.65
N TYR A 500 4.35 -20.16 15.95
CA TYR A 500 3.01 -20.69 15.77
C TYR A 500 2.53 -20.66 14.32
N LEU A 501 3.15 -19.89 13.42
CA LEU A 501 2.71 -19.73 12.03
C LEU A 501 2.61 -21.05 11.26
N LYS A 502 3.37 -22.06 11.65
CA LYS A 502 3.20 -23.43 11.13
C LYS A 502 1.79 -24.02 11.34
N TYR A 503 1.03 -23.48 12.29
CA TYR A 503 -0.36 -23.85 12.58
C TYR A 503 -1.37 -22.83 12.05
N GLU A 504 -0.95 -21.61 11.71
CA GLU A 504 -1.81 -20.55 11.21
C GLU A 504 -2.38 -20.87 9.81
N ARG A 505 -3.65 -20.55 9.61
CA ARG A 505 -4.36 -20.77 8.33
C ARG A 505 -5.09 -19.55 7.84
N GLU A 506 -5.20 -18.52 8.67
CA GLU A 506 -5.89 -17.28 8.32
C GLU A 506 -4.98 -16.35 7.50
N TYR A 507 -5.56 -15.68 6.53
CA TYR A 507 -4.88 -14.77 5.62
C TYR A 507 -4.21 -13.58 6.34
N VAL A 508 -4.95 -12.92 7.23
CA VAL A 508 -4.55 -11.63 7.81
C VAL A 508 -3.26 -11.72 8.64
N PRO A 509 -3.06 -12.69 9.56
CA PRO A 509 -1.78 -12.83 10.27
C PRO A 509 -0.61 -13.14 9.35
N TRP A 510 -0.81 -13.99 8.33
CA TRP A 510 0.24 -14.26 7.35
C TRP A 510 0.59 -13.01 6.56
N ARG A 511 -0.42 -12.29 6.01
CA ARG A 511 -0.18 -11.07 5.23
C ARG A 511 0.56 -10.01 6.06
N SER A 512 0.19 -9.86 7.33
CA SER A 512 0.80 -8.90 8.26
C SER A 512 2.31 -9.09 8.44
N VAL A 513 2.80 -10.33 8.42
CA VAL A 513 4.20 -10.62 8.73
C VAL A 513 5.07 -10.86 7.48
N LEU A 514 4.47 -11.17 6.33
CA LEU A 514 5.23 -11.56 5.14
C LEU A 514 6.17 -10.47 4.64
N ASP A 515 5.81 -9.20 4.75
CA ASP A 515 6.65 -8.10 4.31
C ASP A 515 7.88 -7.94 5.21
N GLU A 516 7.74 -8.16 6.52
CA GLU A 516 8.85 -8.15 7.48
C GLU A 516 9.76 -9.38 7.30
N LEU A 517 9.18 -10.54 7.02
CA LEU A 517 9.96 -11.74 6.70
C LEU A 517 10.70 -11.59 5.35
N ASP A 518 10.13 -10.87 4.38
CA ASP A 518 10.81 -10.56 3.13
C ASP A 518 11.99 -9.58 3.35
N TYR A 519 11.84 -8.62 4.24
CA TYR A 519 12.94 -7.75 4.67
C TYR A 519 14.10 -8.57 5.24
N LEU A 520 13.82 -9.53 6.13
CA LEU A 520 14.86 -10.43 6.67
C LEU A 520 15.50 -11.28 5.57
N ASP A 521 14.71 -11.79 4.63
CA ASP A 521 15.23 -12.55 3.48
C ASP A 521 16.21 -11.74 2.64
N VAL A 522 15.88 -10.46 2.40
CA VAL A 522 16.75 -9.52 1.68
C VAL A 522 18.04 -9.25 2.45
N MET A 523 17.95 -8.95 3.74
CA MET A 523 19.11 -8.61 4.58
C MET A 523 20.07 -9.79 4.76
N LEU A 524 19.52 -10.98 4.98
CA LEU A 524 20.33 -12.18 5.24
C LEU A 524 20.82 -12.88 3.97
N HIS A 525 20.33 -12.50 2.78
CA HIS A 525 20.51 -13.27 1.53
C HIS A 525 21.98 -13.67 1.24
N ASN A 526 22.93 -12.78 1.47
CA ASN A 526 24.34 -13.00 1.20
C ASN A 526 25.15 -13.34 2.45
N GLU A 527 24.49 -13.73 3.54
CA GLU A 527 25.10 -14.03 4.82
C GLU A 527 25.13 -15.54 5.10
N PRO A 528 26.09 -16.04 5.91
CA PRO A 528 26.17 -17.46 6.26
C PRO A 528 24.88 -18.03 6.88
N GLN A 529 24.15 -17.21 7.63
CA GLN A 529 22.89 -17.54 8.31
C GLN A 529 21.72 -17.78 7.34
N TYR A 530 21.87 -17.41 6.08
CA TYR A 530 20.79 -17.57 5.10
C TYR A 530 20.38 -19.03 4.86
N VAL A 531 21.30 -19.96 5.09
CA VAL A 531 20.98 -21.41 5.01
C VAL A 531 19.98 -21.78 6.11
N ASP A 532 20.26 -21.39 7.34
CA ASP A 532 19.39 -21.66 8.50
C ASP A 532 18.07 -20.92 8.36
N TRP A 533 18.10 -19.67 7.87
CA TRP A 533 16.91 -18.88 7.51
C TRP A 533 16.00 -19.63 6.53
N LYS A 534 16.53 -20.16 5.45
CA LYS A 534 15.73 -20.92 4.48
C LYS A 534 15.12 -22.19 5.09
N ILE A 535 15.85 -22.90 5.93
CA ILE A 535 15.34 -24.08 6.64
C ILE A 535 14.16 -23.66 7.53
N TYR A 536 14.33 -22.60 8.30
CA TYR A 536 13.29 -22.04 9.14
C TYR A 536 12.05 -21.65 8.35
N MET A 537 12.19 -20.80 7.34
CA MET A 537 11.09 -20.35 6.49
C MET A 537 10.39 -21.52 5.78
N THR A 538 11.13 -22.53 5.34
CA THR A 538 10.54 -23.74 4.76
C THR A 538 9.64 -24.45 5.77
N SER A 539 10.05 -24.49 7.05
CA SER A 539 9.26 -25.12 8.11
C SER A 539 7.93 -24.41 8.39
N LEU A 540 7.89 -23.09 8.22
CA LEU A 540 6.69 -22.27 8.38
C LEU A 540 5.79 -22.31 7.14
N VAL A 541 6.38 -22.14 5.96
CA VAL A 541 5.65 -21.99 4.70
C VAL A 541 5.08 -23.31 4.19
N THR A 542 5.76 -24.44 4.40
CA THR A 542 5.29 -25.74 3.90
C THR A 542 3.89 -26.11 4.42
N PRO A 543 3.56 -25.99 5.72
CA PRO A 543 2.20 -26.26 6.19
C PRO A 543 1.15 -25.29 5.64
N TYR A 544 1.51 -24.03 5.44
CA TYR A 544 0.62 -23.02 4.85
C TYR A 544 0.35 -23.32 3.38
N TYR A 545 1.40 -23.58 2.59
CA TYR A 545 1.29 -24.00 1.19
C TYR A 545 0.47 -25.28 1.04
N ASN A 546 0.72 -26.31 1.87
CA ASN A 546 -0.06 -27.55 1.84
C ASN A 546 -1.54 -27.35 2.18
N HIS A 547 -1.87 -26.34 2.99
CA HIS A 547 -3.25 -26.01 3.32
C HIS A 547 -4.00 -25.43 2.11
N VAL A 548 -3.41 -24.47 1.41
CA VAL A 548 -4.06 -23.80 0.27
C VAL A 548 -3.89 -24.56 -1.05
N GLY A 549 -2.85 -25.39 -1.16
CA GLY A 549 -2.51 -26.16 -2.35
C GLY A 549 -2.06 -25.31 -3.53
N PHE A 550 -1.56 -25.96 -4.58
CA PHE A 550 -1.15 -25.28 -5.81
C PHE A 550 -2.34 -24.95 -6.71
N GLN A 551 -3.26 -25.90 -6.90
CA GLN A 551 -4.37 -25.76 -7.84
C GLN A 551 -5.53 -24.98 -7.21
N GLU A 552 -6.12 -24.07 -8.00
CA GLU A 552 -7.37 -23.40 -7.65
C GLU A 552 -8.56 -24.34 -7.86
N SER A 553 -9.60 -24.14 -7.05
CA SER A 553 -10.90 -24.76 -7.17
C SER A 553 -11.99 -23.68 -7.24
N GLU A 554 -13.03 -23.93 -8.02
CA GLU A 554 -14.21 -23.04 -8.05
C GLU A 554 -14.91 -22.89 -6.69
N SER A 555 -14.64 -23.81 -5.77
CA SER A 555 -15.18 -23.79 -4.41
C SER A 555 -14.29 -23.04 -3.40
N ASP A 556 -13.14 -22.51 -3.82
CA ASP A 556 -12.23 -21.82 -2.92
C ASP A 556 -12.85 -20.54 -2.39
N ALA A 557 -12.74 -20.33 -1.08
CA ALA A 557 -13.12 -19.06 -0.49
C ALA A 557 -12.17 -17.94 -0.96
N HIS A 558 -12.66 -16.72 -1.03
CA HIS A 558 -11.89 -15.58 -1.52
C HIS A 558 -10.52 -15.43 -0.81
N LEU A 559 -10.49 -15.47 0.51
CA LEU A 559 -9.24 -15.40 1.26
C LEU A 559 -8.30 -16.59 1.02
N THR A 560 -8.84 -17.77 0.66
CA THR A 560 -8.01 -18.92 0.27
C THR A 560 -7.27 -18.62 -1.04
N ILE A 561 -7.91 -17.95 -1.99
CA ILE A 561 -7.28 -17.53 -3.26
C ILE A 561 -6.15 -16.53 -2.99
N LEU A 562 -6.40 -15.53 -2.15
CA LEU A 562 -5.37 -14.56 -1.76
C LEU A 562 -4.20 -15.23 -1.01
N SER A 563 -4.51 -16.07 -0.03
CA SER A 563 -3.53 -16.86 0.73
C SER A 563 -2.67 -17.75 -0.18
N ARG A 564 -3.29 -18.35 -1.21
CA ARG A 564 -2.56 -19.18 -2.18
C ARG A 564 -1.53 -18.37 -2.95
N THR A 565 -1.87 -17.16 -3.36
CA THR A 565 -0.91 -16.27 -4.06
C THR A 565 0.32 -16.02 -3.19
N ASP A 566 0.14 -15.68 -1.92
CA ASP A 566 1.25 -15.45 -0.98
C ASP A 566 2.05 -16.74 -0.72
N ALA A 567 1.35 -17.85 -0.47
CA ALA A 567 1.99 -19.14 -0.20
C ALA A 567 2.80 -19.66 -1.39
N LEU A 568 2.30 -19.51 -2.63
CA LEU A 568 2.99 -19.91 -3.86
C LEU A 568 4.27 -19.10 -4.08
N ASN A 569 4.22 -17.78 -3.89
CA ASN A 569 5.39 -16.93 -4.03
C ASN A 569 6.52 -17.39 -3.10
N TRP A 570 6.22 -17.64 -1.83
CA TRP A 570 7.20 -18.12 -0.87
C TRP A 570 7.62 -19.58 -1.09
N ALA A 571 6.69 -20.47 -1.38
CA ALA A 571 6.99 -21.89 -1.60
C ALA A 571 7.97 -22.11 -2.76
N CYS A 572 7.75 -21.45 -3.89
CA CYS A 572 8.65 -21.55 -5.03
C CYS A 572 9.98 -20.78 -4.81
N LYS A 573 9.97 -19.66 -4.09
CA LYS A 573 11.18 -18.93 -3.67
C LYS A 573 12.07 -19.83 -2.79
N LEU A 574 11.48 -20.58 -1.87
CA LEU A 574 12.15 -21.54 -1.00
C LEU A 574 12.49 -22.88 -1.69
N LYS A 575 12.11 -23.05 -2.94
CA LYS A 575 12.34 -24.26 -3.74
C LYS A 575 11.65 -25.52 -3.17
N ILE A 576 10.44 -25.37 -2.62
CA ILE A 576 9.60 -26.51 -2.25
C ILE A 576 9.30 -27.31 -3.52
N ASP A 577 9.69 -28.59 -3.54
CA ASP A 577 9.71 -29.43 -4.74
C ASP A 577 8.36 -29.48 -5.47
N ASP A 578 7.27 -29.67 -4.74
CA ASP A 578 5.92 -29.70 -5.34
C ASP A 578 5.58 -28.39 -6.08
N CYS A 579 5.85 -27.23 -5.48
CA CYS A 579 5.64 -25.94 -6.12
C CYS A 579 6.46 -25.81 -7.41
N VAL A 580 7.76 -26.12 -7.34
CA VAL A 580 8.68 -26.01 -8.48
C VAL A 580 8.27 -26.93 -9.62
N GLN A 581 7.88 -28.19 -9.33
CA GLN A 581 7.44 -29.14 -10.34
C GLN A 581 6.13 -28.72 -11.02
N ASN A 582 5.17 -28.25 -10.25
CA ASN A 582 3.90 -27.74 -10.78
C ASN A 582 4.13 -26.54 -11.72
N VAL A 583 4.95 -25.56 -11.30
CA VAL A 583 5.31 -24.41 -12.13
C VAL A 583 5.98 -24.86 -13.42
N LYS A 584 7.00 -25.73 -13.36
CA LYS A 584 7.69 -26.23 -14.56
C LYS A 584 6.74 -26.94 -15.51
N SER A 585 5.82 -27.74 -14.99
CA SER A 585 4.83 -28.44 -15.79
C SER A 585 3.87 -27.48 -16.49
N GLN A 586 3.37 -26.47 -15.77
CA GLN A 586 2.44 -25.49 -16.37
C GLN A 586 3.14 -24.56 -17.35
N TYR A 587 4.37 -24.12 -17.06
CA TYR A 587 5.15 -23.29 -17.97
C TYR A 587 5.53 -24.06 -19.26
N ALA A 588 5.91 -25.33 -19.15
CA ALA A 588 6.17 -26.17 -20.31
C ALA A 588 4.91 -26.34 -21.17
N ALA A 589 3.75 -26.59 -20.56
CA ALA A 589 2.49 -26.65 -21.28
C ALA A 589 2.14 -25.32 -21.99
N LEU A 590 2.42 -24.20 -21.36
CA LEU A 590 2.26 -22.87 -21.98
C LEU A 590 3.21 -22.67 -23.17
N MET A 591 4.46 -23.14 -23.07
CA MET A 591 5.42 -23.11 -24.19
C MET A 591 4.94 -23.95 -25.39
N GLU A 592 4.29 -25.10 -25.13
CA GLU A 592 3.72 -25.95 -26.18
C GLU A 592 2.42 -25.34 -26.77
N GLN A 593 1.66 -24.64 -25.96
CA GLN A 593 0.38 -24.02 -26.33
C GLN A 593 0.33 -22.56 -25.82
N PRO A 594 0.91 -21.58 -26.54
CA PRO A 594 1.00 -20.19 -26.09
C PRO A 594 -0.36 -19.51 -25.83
N ASP A 595 -1.42 -19.99 -26.46
CA ASP A 595 -2.79 -19.50 -26.28
C ASP A 595 -3.51 -20.16 -25.08
N MET A 596 -2.83 -21.06 -24.33
CA MET A 596 -3.40 -21.70 -23.16
C MET A 596 -3.73 -20.65 -22.10
N ARG A 597 -4.97 -20.69 -21.59
CA ARG A 597 -5.36 -19.81 -20.49
C ARG A 597 -4.87 -20.35 -19.14
N LEU A 598 -4.09 -19.54 -18.46
CA LEU A 598 -3.77 -19.72 -17.04
C LEU A 598 -4.86 -19.04 -16.21
N SER A 599 -5.04 -19.50 -14.96
CA SER A 599 -5.87 -18.76 -14.00
C SER A 599 -5.36 -17.32 -13.85
N PRO A 600 -6.23 -16.30 -13.90
CA PRO A 600 -5.82 -14.92 -13.68
C PRO A 600 -5.02 -14.73 -12.39
N ASN A 601 -5.41 -15.38 -11.29
CA ASN A 601 -4.74 -15.27 -9.99
C ASN A 601 -3.32 -15.85 -9.97
N GLN A 602 -3.03 -16.82 -10.84
CA GLN A 602 -1.75 -17.54 -10.87
C GLN A 602 -0.87 -17.17 -12.06
N ARG A 603 -1.43 -16.51 -13.08
CA ARG A 603 -0.73 -16.26 -14.35
C ARG A 603 0.63 -15.58 -14.15
N ASP A 604 0.66 -14.45 -13.50
CA ASP A 604 1.89 -13.68 -13.30
C ASP A 604 2.90 -14.43 -12.43
N PHE A 605 2.41 -15.16 -11.43
CA PHE A 605 3.25 -16.04 -10.62
C PHE A 605 3.88 -17.16 -11.47
N ILE A 606 3.08 -17.86 -12.27
CA ILE A 606 3.58 -18.96 -13.12
C ILE A 606 4.62 -18.46 -14.13
N LEU A 607 4.38 -17.28 -14.74
CA LEU A 607 5.32 -16.67 -15.68
C LEU A 607 6.65 -16.35 -15.00
N ARG A 608 6.63 -15.67 -13.87
CA ARG A 608 7.82 -15.33 -13.10
C ARG A 608 8.57 -16.55 -12.59
N ALA A 609 7.86 -17.44 -11.89
CA ALA A 609 8.46 -18.63 -11.30
C ALA A 609 8.92 -19.63 -12.39
N GLY A 610 8.29 -19.66 -13.55
CA GLY A 610 8.71 -20.44 -14.72
C GLY A 610 10.07 -20.02 -15.24
N VAL A 611 10.27 -18.71 -15.43
CA VAL A 611 11.58 -18.16 -15.83
C VAL A 611 12.62 -18.32 -14.72
N GLU A 612 12.25 -18.08 -13.46
CA GLU A 612 13.15 -18.21 -12.30
C GLU A 612 13.69 -19.65 -12.13
N ASN A 613 12.86 -20.65 -12.38
CA ASN A 613 13.22 -22.07 -12.24
C ASN A 613 13.55 -22.73 -13.59
N GLY A 614 13.50 -21.95 -14.68
CA GLY A 614 13.86 -22.34 -16.03
C GLY A 614 15.31 -22.02 -16.39
N ARG A 615 15.58 -22.07 -17.68
CA ARG A 615 16.87 -21.72 -18.30
C ARG A 615 16.64 -20.82 -19.51
N ARG A 616 17.57 -20.82 -20.45
CA ARG A 616 17.52 -20.01 -21.65
C ARG A 616 16.24 -20.22 -22.47
N ALA A 617 15.76 -21.43 -22.59
CA ALA A 617 14.58 -21.72 -23.42
C ALA A 617 13.27 -21.09 -22.84
N GLU A 618 13.08 -21.16 -21.54
CA GLU A 618 11.96 -20.54 -20.84
C GLU A 618 12.03 -19.01 -20.92
N TRP A 619 13.22 -18.48 -20.82
CA TRP A 619 13.45 -17.04 -20.95
C TRP A 619 13.22 -16.55 -22.38
N ASP A 620 13.75 -17.27 -23.39
CA ASP A 620 13.55 -16.91 -24.81
C ASP A 620 12.06 -16.92 -25.17
N PHE A 621 11.31 -17.89 -24.65
CA PHE A 621 9.86 -17.94 -24.83
C PHE A 621 9.19 -16.67 -24.25
N ALA A 622 9.54 -16.27 -23.03
CA ALA A 622 9.00 -15.05 -22.42
C ALA A 622 9.33 -13.80 -23.26
N TYR A 623 10.56 -13.71 -23.78
CA TYR A 623 11.00 -12.61 -24.62
C TYR A 623 10.21 -12.53 -25.93
N GLU A 624 10.01 -13.69 -26.61
CA GLU A 624 9.22 -13.75 -27.84
C GLU A 624 7.74 -13.35 -27.60
N GLN A 625 7.18 -13.77 -26.46
CA GLN A 625 5.80 -13.39 -26.09
C GLN A 625 5.71 -11.88 -25.77
N TYR A 626 6.69 -11.31 -25.09
CA TYR A 626 6.77 -9.85 -24.90
C TYR A 626 6.81 -9.12 -26.24
N LYS A 627 7.68 -9.54 -27.16
CA LYS A 627 7.80 -8.94 -28.49
C LYS A 627 6.51 -9.05 -29.33
N ALA A 628 5.71 -10.09 -29.11
CA ALA A 628 4.46 -10.32 -29.87
C ALA A 628 3.27 -9.55 -29.32
N SER A 629 3.22 -9.26 -28.01
CA SER A 629 2.03 -8.75 -27.34
C SER A 629 2.23 -7.49 -26.50
N ASP A 630 3.49 -7.00 -26.40
CA ASP A 630 3.87 -5.90 -25.51
C ASP A 630 3.42 -6.10 -24.02
N SER A 631 3.34 -7.37 -23.60
CA SER A 631 2.80 -7.74 -22.28
C SER A 631 3.77 -7.46 -21.15
N ASP A 632 3.37 -6.63 -20.20
CA ASP A 632 4.08 -6.37 -18.95
C ASP A 632 4.36 -7.64 -18.14
N SER A 633 3.44 -8.60 -18.12
CA SER A 633 3.61 -9.85 -17.37
C SER A 633 4.81 -10.64 -17.86
N PHE A 634 5.01 -10.75 -19.20
CA PHE A 634 6.18 -11.41 -19.77
C PHE A 634 7.47 -10.58 -19.60
N LEU A 635 7.36 -9.25 -19.75
CA LEU A 635 8.47 -8.34 -19.51
C LEU A 635 9.04 -8.52 -18.09
N ILE A 636 8.18 -8.52 -17.10
CA ILE A 636 8.58 -8.69 -15.70
C ILE A 636 9.10 -10.10 -15.45
N ALA A 637 8.44 -11.12 -16.00
CA ALA A 637 8.91 -12.50 -15.84
C ALA A 637 10.37 -12.69 -16.28
N MET A 638 10.78 -12.04 -17.38
CA MET A 638 12.17 -12.10 -17.86
C MET A 638 13.21 -11.64 -16.84
N THR A 639 12.85 -10.72 -15.93
CA THR A 639 13.77 -10.17 -14.92
C THR A 639 14.05 -11.13 -13.77
N TYR A 640 13.28 -12.23 -13.64
CA TYR A 640 13.41 -13.21 -12.56
C TYR A 640 14.42 -14.32 -12.85
N THR A 641 15.07 -14.31 -14.01
CA THR A 641 16.10 -15.31 -14.34
C THR A 641 17.20 -15.41 -13.29
N ARG A 642 17.69 -16.63 -13.05
CA ARG A 642 18.83 -16.92 -12.17
C ARG A 642 20.12 -17.24 -12.93
N GLU A 643 20.15 -17.04 -14.25
CA GLU A 643 21.33 -17.26 -15.09
C GLU A 643 22.02 -15.93 -15.41
N SER A 644 23.27 -15.75 -14.94
CA SER A 644 24.03 -14.49 -15.12
C SER A 644 24.19 -14.09 -16.59
N SER A 645 24.35 -15.07 -17.49
CA SER A 645 24.48 -14.80 -18.93
C SER A 645 23.19 -14.19 -19.51
N ILE A 646 22.04 -14.56 -18.97
CA ILE A 646 20.73 -14.03 -19.42
C ILE A 646 20.49 -12.65 -18.81
N VAL A 647 20.85 -12.43 -17.55
CA VAL A 647 20.77 -11.09 -16.93
C VAL A 647 21.60 -10.10 -17.74
N TYR A 648 22.81 -10.49 -18.14
CA TYR A 648 23.70 -9.61 -18.92
C TYR A 648 23.15 -9.35 -20.34
N ASP A 649 22.54 -10.36 -20.97
CA ASP A 649 21.86 -10.21 -22.26
C ASP A 649 20.67 -9.24 -22.17
N LEU A 650 19.86 -9.35 -21.11
CA LEU A 650 18.72 -8.46 -20.87
C LEU A 650 19.15 -7.01 -20.63
N LEU A 651 20.18 -6.79 -19.79
CA LEU A 651 20.76 -5.47 -19.58
C LEU A 651 21.30 -4.85 -20.89
N GLY A 652 21.92 -5.67 -21.75
CA GLY A 652 22.34 -5.23 -23.08
C GLY A 652 21.18 -4.88 -24.01
N LYS A 653 20.07 -5.64 -23.94
CA LYS A 653 18.86 -5.41 -24.74
C LYS A 653 18.11 -4.14 -24.36
N MET A 654 18.23 -3.67 -23.11
CA MET A 654 17.67 -2.38 -22.67
C MET A 654 18.21 -1.19 -23.46
N LEU A 655 19.44 -1.30 -23.99
CA LEU A 655 20.09 -0.24 -24.76
C LEU A 655 19.62 -0.20 -26.24
N ASP A 656 18.79 -1.15 -26.67
CA ASP A 656 18.24 -1.21 -28.03
C ASP A 656 16.73 -1.09 -28.00
N PRO A 657 16.13 0.03 -28.46
CA PRO A 657 14.69 0.25 -28.43
C PRO A 657 13.90 -0.72 -29.34
N ASN A 658 14.59 -1.43 -30.25
CA ASN A 658 13.93 -2.52 -30.99
C ASN A 658 13.86 -3.83 -30.18
N SER A 659 14.64 -3.96 -29.13
CA SER A 659 14.65 -5.12 -28.23
C SER A 659 13.75 -4.91 -27.02
N ILE A 660 13.92 -3.80 -26.30
CA ILE A 660 13.07 -3.34 -25.19
C ILE A 660 12.60 -1.91 -25.50
N ARG A 661 11.30 -1.65 -25.35
CA ARG A 661 10.74 -0.31 -25.60
C ARG A 661 11.31 0.70 -24.61
N SER A 662 11.53 1.93 -25.03
CA SER A 662 12.11 2.98 -24.17
C SER A 662 11.28 3.23 -22.90
N GLU A 663 9.96 3.09 -22.98
CA GLU A 663 9.03 3.23 -21.86
C GLU A 663 9.11 2.08 -20.83
N ASP A 664 9.68 0.94 -21.21
CA ASP A 664 9.80 -0.25 -20.35
C ASP A 664 11.16 -0.38 -19.65
N VAL A 665 12.11 0.45 -20.03
CA VAL A 665 13.51 0.37 -19.54
C VAL A 665 13.59 0.49 -18.02
N ASP A 666 12.94 1.48 -17.42
CA ASP A 666 12.91 1.66 -15.97
C ASP A 666 12.28 0.45 -15.26
N LYS A 667 11.20 -0.09 -15.84
CA LYS A 667 10.52 -1.26 -15.33
C LYS A 667 11.42 -2.50 -15.32
N VAL A 668 12.16 -2.73 -16.39
CA VAL A 668 13.14 -3.83 -16.48
C VAL A 668 14.25 -3.66 -15.47
N PHE A 669 14.88 -2.48 -15.40
CA PHE A 669 15.99 -2.24 -14.48
C PHE A 669 15.56 -2.39 -13.01
N THR A 670 14.44 -1.79 -12.62
CA THR A 670 13.92 -1.86 -11.26
C THR A 670 13.60 -3.29 -10.83
N ASN A 671 12.97 -4.08 -11.70
CA ASN A 671 12.67 -5.48 -11.39
C ASN A 671 13.93 -6.37 -11.37
N LEU A 672 14.95 -6.08 -12.19
CA LEU A 672 16.26 -6.73 -12.10
C LEU A 672 16.97 -6.38 -10.79
N ALA A 673 16.96 -5.11 -10.39
CA ALA A 673 17.56 -4.64 -9.14
C ALA A 673 16.92 -5.29 -7.91
N ALA A 674 15.64 -5.66 -7.97
CA ALA A 674 14.96 -6.43 -6.94
C ALA A 674 15.34 -7.92 -6.90
N ASN A 675 15.86 -8.49 -7.97
CA ASN A 675 16.38 -9.86 -8.01
C ASN A 675 17.79 -9.89 -7.38
N PRO A 676 18.11 -10.80 -6.45
CA PRO A 676 19.41 -10.84 -5.77
C PRO A 676 20.60 -10.94 -6.72
N LEU A 677 20.51 -11.77 -7.77
CA LEU A 677 21.53 -11.86 -8.81
C LEU A 677 21.53 -10.61 -9.70
N GLY A 678 20.34 -10.17 -10.08
CA GLY A 678 20.13 -9.00 -10.93
C GLY A 678 20.67 -7.72 -10.31
N ASN A 679 20.50 -7.51 -8.99
CA ASN A 679 20.99 -6.32 -8.29
C ASN A 679 22.49 -6.14 -8.43
N ALA A 680 23.28 -7.17 -8.11
CA ALA A 680 24.74 -7.10 -8.22
C ALA A 680 25.18 -6.84 -9.66
N MET A 681 24.56 -7.52 -10.63
CA MET A 681 24.91 -7.37 -12.04
C MET A 681 24.45 -6.03 -12.62
N ALA A 682 23.30 -5.51 -12.20
CA ALA A 682 22.80 -4.20 -12.61
C ALA A 682 23.68 -3.06 -12.05
N LEU A 683 24.17 -3.21 -10.81
CA LEU A 683 25.14 -2.26 -10.24
C LEU A 683 26.45 -2.27 -11.03
N ASP A 684 27.00 -3.44 -11.30
CA ASP A 684 28.22 -3.55 -12.12
C ASP A 684 28.00 -2.98 -13.53
N PHE A 685 26.86 -3.25 -14.14
CA PHE A 685 26.50 -2.74 -15.46
C PHE A 685 26.38 -1.20 -15.45
N LEU A 686 25.71 -0.63 -14.48
CA LEU A 686 25.55 0.82 -14.33
C LEU A 686 26.92 1.51 -14.20
N VAL A 687 27.80 0.98 -13.35
CA VAL A 687 29.14 1.55 -13.11
C VAL A 687 30.04 1.41 -14.34
N GLN A 688 30.02 0.25 -15.02
CA GLN A 688 30.95 -0.03 -16.12
C GLN A 688 30.48 0.51 -17.46
N ARG A 689 29.18 0.68 -17.66
CA ARG A 689 28.57 1.03 -18.96
C ARG A 689 27.86 2.38 -18.94
N TRP A 690 28.21 3.25 -18.00
CA TRP A 690 27.57 4.56 -17.83
C TRP A 690 27.37 5.33 -19.14
N ASN A 691 28.49 5.54 -19.88
CA ASN A 691 28.45 6.29 -21.13
C ASN A 691 27.62 5.62 -22.23
N ASP A 692 27.63 4.28 -22.28
CA ASP A 692 26.80 3.54 -23.25
C ASP A 692 25.31 3.67 -22.91
N ILE A 693 24.96 3.71 -21.62
CA ILE A 693 23.61 3.94 -21.15
C ILE A 693 23.17 5.36 -21.46
N GLU A 694 24.00 6.34 -21.17
CA GLU A 694 23.74 7.76 -21.46
C GLU A 694 23.55 8.00 -22.98
N ASP A 695 24.39 7.42 -23.80
CA ASP A 695 24.31 7.51 -25.26
C ASP A 695 23.05 6.88 -25.82
N ALA A 696 22.58 5.76 -25.22
CA ALA A 696 21.43 5.01 -25.71
C ALA A 696 20.09 5.52 -25.17
N LEU A 697 20.04 5.91 -23.90
CA LEU A 697 18.81 6.20 -23.17
C LEU A 697 18.68 7.66 -22.71
N GLY A 698 19.77 8.42 -22.72
CA GLY A 698 19.81 9.75 -22.11
C GLY A 698 19.96 9.69 -20.59
N THR A 699 19.84 10.87 -19.94
CA THR A 699 20.13 11.03 -18.50
C THR A 699 18.93 10.82 -17.57
N SER A 700 17.71 10.76 -18.09
CA SER A 700 16.47 10.75 -17.28
C SER A 700 16.31 9.49 -16.41
N HIS A 701 16.94 8.38 -16.76
CA HIS A 701 16.78 7.08 -16.10
C HIS A 701 17.71 6.88 -14.88
N PHE A 702 18.84 7.60 -14.81
CA PHE A 702 19.91 7.31 -13.85
C PHE A 702 19.48 7.44 -12.38
N VAL A 703 18.65 8.40 -12.05
CA VAL A 703 18.11 8.57 -10.68
C VAL A 703 17.27 7.36 -10.28
N THR A 704 16.41 6.89 -11.18
CA THR A 704 15.59 5.68 -10.97
C THR A 704 16.46 4.44 -10.82
N PHE A 705 17.47 4.28 -11.69
CA PHE A 705 18.40 3.16 -11.64
C PHE A 705 19.19 3.15 -10.33
N PHE A 706 19.75 4.29 -9.95
CA PHE A 706 20.47 4.44 -8.69
C PHE A 706 19.60 4.03 -7.50
N ARG A 707 18.40 4.60 -7.42
CA ARG A 707 17.48 4.35 -6.30
C ARG A 707 17.07 2.88 -6.21
N SER A 708 16.76 2.24 -7.33
CA SER A 708 16.32 0.84 -7.40
C SER A 708 17.36 -0.15 -6.85
N LEU A 709 18.64 0.17 -6.91
CA LEU A 709 19.72 -0.68 -6.39
C LEU A 709 19.79 -0.66 -4.86
N CYS A 710 19.45 0.47 -4.23
CA CYS A 710 19.78 0.75 -2.84
C CYS A 710 19.13 -0.20 -1.83
N ASP A 711 17.93 -0.68 -2.08
CA ASP A 711 17.12 -1.43 -1.12
C ASP A 711 17.75 -2.76 -0.67
N ARG A 712 18.61 -3.34 -1.50
CA ARG A 712 19.28 -4.63 -1.20
C ARG A 712 20.72 -4.46 -0.74
N LEU A 713 21.25 -3.26 -0.74
CA LEU A 713 22.62 -2.98 -0.34
C LEU A 713 22.69 -2.80 1.18
N ASN A 714 23.59 -3.53 1.85
CA ASN A 714 23.69 -3.55 3.29
C ASN A 714 25.12 -3.68 3.81
N LYS A 715 26.13 -3.35 2.95
CA LYS A 715 27.57 -3.41 3.32
C LYS A 715 28.23 -2.06 3.09
N GLN A 716 29.16 -1.70 3.99
CA GLN A 716 29.90 -0.46 3.91
C GLN A 716 30.60 -0.25 2.55
N THR A 717 31.17 -1.31 1.97
CA THR A 717 31.84 -1.24 0.66
C THR A 717 30.87 -0.91 -0.47
N GLN A 718 29.63 -1.37 -0.39
CA GLN A 718 28.59 -1.06 -1.36
C GLN A 718 28.13 0.41 -1.21
N TYR A 719 27.98 0.88 0.02
CA TYR A 719 27.69 2.30 0.29
C TYR A 719 28.77 3.21 -0.31
N GLU A 720 30.06 2.92 -0.06
CA GLU A 720 31.18 3.67 -0.61
C GLU A 720 31.18 3.65 -2.16
N GLN A 721 30.80 2.54 -2.77
CA GLN A 721 30.67 2.41 -4.22
C GLN A 721 29.54 3.33 -4.76
N MET A 722 28.40 3.37 -4.09
CA MET A 722 27.28 4.22 -4.48
C MET A 722 27.57 5.71 -4.26
N VAL A 723 28.23 6.08 -3.16
CA VAL A 723 28.71 7.45 -2.94
C VAL A 723 29.67 7.86 -4.05
N LYS A 724 30.62 6.99 -4.38
CA LYS A 724 31.55 7.26 -5.47
C LYS A 724 30.85 7.44 -6.81
N LEU A 725 29.85 6.60 -7.12
CA LEU A 725 29.06 6.71 -8.34
C LEU A 725 28.32 8.06 -8.41
N ARG A 726 27.70 8.51 -7.30
CA ARG A 726 27.08 9.82 -7.20
C ARG A 726 28.09 10.95 -7.44
N ASP A 727 29.26 10.87 -6.81
CA ASP A 727 30.29 11.91 -6.90
C ASP A 727 30.95 11.97 -8.28
N ASP A 728 31.19 10.81 -8.92
CA ASP A 728 31.73 10.72 -10.28
C ASP A 728 30.75 11.31 -11.33
N HIS A 729 29.45 11.31 -11.04
CA HIS A 729 28.38 11.80 -11.92
C HIS A 729 27.49 12.84 -11.22
N PHE A 730 28.11 13.76 -10.49
CA PHE A 730 27.45 14.74 -9.64
C PHE A 730 26.48 15.67 -10.39
N ASP A 731 26.74 15.94 -11.65
CA ASP A 731 25.89 16.76 -12.54
C ASP A 731 24.48 16.14 -12.76
N ILE A 732 24.37 14.81 -12.70
CA ILE A 732 23.11 14.08 -12.87
C ILE A 732 22.54 13.64 -11.53
N LEU A 733 23.36 13.10 -10.63
CA LEU A 733 22.94 12.46 -9.38
C LEU A 733 23.02 13.37 -8.16
N GLY A 734 24.00 14.31 -8.13
CA GLY A 734 24.40 15.00 -6.90
C GLY A 734 23.41 15.98 -6.29
N ASN A 735 22.38 16.42 -7.03
CA ASN A 735 21.33 17.32 -6.52
C ASN A 735 19.97 16.63 -6.35
N SER A 736 19.94 15.30 -6.48
CA SER A 736 18.70 14.52 -6.36
C SER A 736 18.43 14.11 -4.93
N THR A 737 17.33 14.57 -4.37
CA THR A 737 16.83 14.10 -3.06
C THR A 737 16.59 12.60 -3.06
N THR A 738 16.13 12.02 -4.17
CA THR A 738 15.94 10.57 -4.34
C THR A 738 17.25 9.79 -4.20
N VAL A 739 18.36 10.33 -4.70
CA VAL A 739 19.69 9.70 -4.56
C VAL A 739 20.16 9.73 -3.11
N GLU A 740 20.06 10.88 -2.44
CA GLU A 740 20.42 10.99 -1.01
C GLU A 740 19.55 10.07 -0.13
N GLN A 741 18.30 9.99 -0.43
CA GLN A 741 17.38 9.05 0.17
C GLN A 741 17.85 7.60 -0.02
N GLY A 742 18.23 7.22 -1.22
CA GLY A 742 18.77 5.89 -1.50
C GLY A 742 20.04 5.58 -0.68
N LEU A 743 20.93 6.54 -0.53
CA LEU A 743 22.13 6.40 0.32
C LEU A 743 21.76 6.24 1.78
N GLY A 744 20.74 6.96 2.28
CA GLY A 744 20.20 6.81 3.63
C GLY A 744 19.66 5.40 3.89
N VAL A 745 18.95 4.80 2.91
CA VAL A 745 18.48 3.41 3.02
C VAL A 745 19.63 2.43 3.19
N ILE A 746 20.70 2.56 2.39
CA ILE A 746 21.88 1.67 2.50
C ILE A 746 22.50 1.80 3.89
N GLN A 747 22.62 3.01 4.42
CA GLN A 747 23.19 3.24 5.74
C GLN A 747 22.32 2.63 6.84
N THR A 748 21.01 2.81 6.78
CA THR A 748 20.05 2.16 7.68
C THR A 748 20.19 0.64 7.65
N ASN A 749 20.32 0.05 6.45
CA ASN A 749 20.54 -1.39 6.30
C ASN A 749 21.87 -1.86 6.94
N ILE A 750 22.94 -1.10 6.81
CA ILE A 750 24.25 -1.41 7.43
C ILE A 750 24.14 -1.37 8.95
N GLU A 751 23.50 -0.35 9.49
CA GLU A 751 23.28 -0.20 10.94
C GLU A 751 22.43 -1.34 11.48
N TRP A 752 21.35 -1.68 10.76
CA TRP A 752 20.50 -2.81 11.10
C TRP A 752 21.26 -4.14 11.10
N MET A 753 22.06 -4.40 10.07
CA MET A 753 22.90 -5.62 9.99
C MET A 753 23.89 -5.70 11.16
N SER A 754 24.53 -4.59 11.49
CA SER A 754 25.47 -4.52 12.60
C SER A 754 24.82 -4.82 13.95
N ALA A 755 23.58 -4.38 14.13
CA ALA A 755 22.84 -4.57 15.39
C ALA A 755 22.24 -5.98 15.52
N ASN A 756 21.69 -6.55 14.46
CA ASN A 756 20.73 -7.65 14.56
C ASN A 756 21.18 -8.98 13.96
N GLN A 757 22.11 -8.95 12.98
CA GLN A 757 22.50 -10.16 12.23
C GLN A 757 22.96 -11.32 13.12
N LEU A 758 23.78 -11.04 14.15
CA LEU A 758 24.31 -12.08 15.04
C LEU A 758 23.21 -12.67 15.92
N GLU A 759 22.37 -11.86 16.49
CA GLU A 759 21.26 -12.28 17.34
C GLU A 759 20.30 -13.20 16.57
N ILE A 760 19.86 -12.77 15.39
CA ILE A 760 19.01 -13.59 14.51
C ILE A 760 19.70 -14.90 14.13
N GLY A 761 21.01 -14.84 13.81
CA GLY A 761 21.78 -16.01 13.44
C GLY A 761 21.95 -17.00 14.59
N GLU A 762 22.02 -16.56 15.84
CA GLU A 762 22.05 -17.41 17.02
C GLU A 762 20.67 -18.04 17.27
N TRP A 763 19.61 -17.26 17.18
CA TRP A 763 18.24 -17.77 17.32
C TRP A 763 17.93 -18.88 16.29
N LEU A 764 18.32 -18.69 15.03
CA LEU A 764 18.13 -19.67 13.96
C LEU A 764 18.83 -21.02 14.19
N LYS A 765 19.82 -21.07 15.07
CA LYS A 765 20.53 -22.29 15.45
C LYS A 765 19.87 -23.01 16.61
N ASP A 766 18.85 -22.47 17.26
CA ASP A 766 18.16 -23.11 18.37
C ASP A 766 17.48 -24.42 17.90
N PRO A 767 17.67 -25.56 18.62
CA PRO A 767 17.04 -26.84 18.28
C PRO A 767 15.50 -26.81 18.22
N SER A 768 14.85 -25.87 18.90
CA SER A 768 13.39 -25.65 18.82
C SER A 768 12.92 -25.27 17.41
N THR A 769 13.80 -24.71 16.56
CA THR A 769 13.53 -24.38 15.17
C THR A 769 13.82 -25.52 14.21
N ALA A 770 14.65 -26.51 14.58
CA ALA A 770 15.17 -27.55 13.68
C ALA A 770 14.30 -28.83 13.62
N THR A 771 13.26 -28.98 14.44
CA THR A 771 12.57 -30.28 14.64
C THR A 771 11.39 -30.54 13.72
N ALA A 772 11.30 -29.97 12.53
CA ALA A 772 10.15 -30.18 11.65
C ALA A 772 10.48 -30.40 10.16
N LEU A 773 11.58 -31.05 9.82
CA LEU A 773 11.74 -31.61 8.47
C LEU A 773 11.21 -33.06 8.48
N PRO A 774 10.29 -33.44 7.57
CA PRO A 774 9.98 -34.85 7.36
C PRO A 774 11.26 -35.55 6.85
N THR A 775 11.76 -36.51 7.62
CA THR A 775 12.76 -37.42 7.14
C THR A 775 12.20 -38.20 5.95
N THR A 776 12.52 -37.79 4.74
CA THR A 776 12.45 -38.67 3.59
C THR A 776 13.45 -39.78 3.86
N GLU A 777 12.97 -41.02 4.05
CA GLU A 777 13.78 -42.20 4.10
C GLU A 777 14.67 -42.22 2.86
N ALA A 778 15.98 -42.03 3.09
CA ALA A 778 16.99 -42.25 2.06
C ALA A 778 16.99 -43.74 1.69
N THR A 779 16.40 -44.06 0.55
CA THR A 779 16.67 -45.33 -0.12
C THR A 779 18.14 -45.37 -0.50
N THR A 780 18.92 -46.10 0.26
CA THR A 780 20.31 -46.40 -0.01
C THR A 780 20.40 -47.26 -1.28
N GLU A 781 20.64 -46.66 -2.42
CA GLU A 781 21.21 -47.39 -3.56
C GLU A 781 22.73 -47.48 -3.38
N ALA A 782 23.20 -48.68 -3.25
CA ALA A 782 24.59 -49.04 -3.12
C ALA A 782 25.37 -48.69 -4.41
N LEU A 783 26.17 -47.65 -4.38
CA LEU A 783 27.18 -47.38 -5.40
C LEU A 783 28.43 -48.21 -5.13
N THR A 784 28.67 -49.21 -6.00
CA THR A 784 29.88 -50.00 -6.11
C THR A 784 31.10 -49.13 -6.36
N THR A 785 32.05 -49.23 -5.44
CA THR A 785 33.40 -48.65 -5.52
C THR A 785 34.22 -49.31 -6.61
N THR A 786 34.66 -48.49 -7.59
CA THR A 786 35.86 -48.80 -8.38
C THR A 786 36.98 -47.83 -8.01
N ALA A 787 38.04 -48.43 -7.47
CA ALA A 787 39.26 -47.76 -7.08
C ALA A 787 40.12 -47.38 -8.28
N LEU A 788 40.76 -46.22 -8.26
CA LEU A 788 41.94 -45.86 -9.08
C LEU A 788 42.89 -44.99 -8.24
N PRO A 789 44.18 -45.00 -8.55
CA PRO A 789 45.22 -45.13 -7.57
C PRO A 789 45.87 -43.81 -7.08
N THR A 790 46.54 -43.95 -5.96
CA THR A 790 47.43 -43.02 -5.25
C THR A 790 48.61 -42.58 -6.05
N THR A 791 48.94 -41.27 -6.02
CA THR A 791 50.30 -40.75 -6.17
C THR A 791 50.63 -39.84 -5.01
N GLU A 792 51.70 -40.22 -4.29
CA GLU A 792 52.39 -39.42 -3.25
C GLU A 792 53.13 -38.21 -3.90
N ALA A 793 53.18 -37.09 -3.20
CA ALA A 793 54.29 -36.14 -3.22
C ALA A 793 54.27 -35.18 -2.03
N THR A 794 55.06 -35.50 -1.10
CA THR A 794 56.13 -34.72 -0.39
C THR A 794 55.78 -33.32 0.16
N THR A 795 55.88 -33.29 1.46
CA THR A 795 56.09 -32.20 2.41
C THR A 795 57.32 -31.35 2.11
N GLU A 796 57.22 -30.04 2.19
CA GLU A 796 58.30 -29.18 2.68
C GLU A 796 57.77 -28.08 3.56
N ALA A 797 58.29 -28.02 4.77
CA ALA A 797 58.07 -27.02 5.82
C ALA A 797 59.09 -25.92 5.67
N LEU A 798 58.68 -24.68 5.82
CA LEU A 798 59.60 -23.57 6.14
C LEU A 798 59.04 -22.70 7.23
N THR A 799 59.72 -22.68 8.31
CA THR A 799 59.60 -21.90 9.53
C THR A 799 60.27 -20.52 9.40
N THR A 800 59.89 -19.65 10.27
CA THR A 800 60.60 -18.45 10.85
C THR A 800 60.19 -17.11 10.20
N THR A 801 60.10 -15.98 10.94
CA THR A 801 60.36 -15.55 12.31
C THR A 801 59.68 -14.20 12.55
N SER A 802 59.28 -13.94 13.77
CA SER A 802 58.82 -12.65 14.31
C SER A 802 59.86 -11.56 14.29
N THR A 803 59.42 -10.31 14.13
CA THR A 803 60.07 -9.17 14.84
C THR A 803 59.04 -8.05 15.13
N GLU A 804 58.92 -7.75 16.38
CA GLU A 804 58.30 -6.58 16.98
C GLU A 804 59.08 -5.32 16.60
N HIS A 805 58.37 -4.20 16.41
CA HIS A 805 58.88 -2.88 16.76
C HIS A 805 57.75 -1.96 17.19
N THR A 806 57.81 -1.68 18.46
CA THR A 806 57.17 -0.60 19.23
C THR A 806 57.82 0.75 18.92
N SER A 807 57.04 1.81 18.71
CA SER A 807 57.47 3.16 19.12
C SER A 807 56.26 4.08 19.31
N THR A 808 56.35 4.73 20.42
CA THR A 808 55.44 5.61 21.12
C THR A 808 55.60 7.09 20.75
N LEU A 809 54.56 7.89 21.09
CA LEU A 809 54.52 9.32 21.43
C LEU A 809 54.49 10.32 20.25
N THR A 810 53.71 11.41 20.24
CA THR A 810 53.25 12.35 21.30
C THR A 810 52.21 13.30 20.77
N SER A 811 51.35 13.80 21.63
CA SER A 811 50.38 14.88 21.59
C SER A 811 50.86 16.24 21.05
N SER A 812 49.94 17.03 20.47
CA SER A 812 49.78 18.45 20.82
C SER A 812 48.54 19.08 20.15
N THR A 813 47.62 19.56 20.94
CA THR A 813 46.70 20.69 20.66
C THR A 813 47.45 22.02 20.80
N PRO A 814 47.04 23.16 20.19
CA PRO A 814 46.04 24.03 20.80
C PRO A 814 45.16 24.90 19.85
N SER A 815 43.98 25.13 20.34
CA SER A 815 43.15 26.33 20.58
C SER A 815 43.19 27.58 19.67
N THR A 816 41.92 27.98 19.42
CA THR A 816 41.31 29.35 19.39
C THR A 816 41.68 30.36 18.32
N THR A 817 40.69 30.90 17.62
CA THR A 817 40.06 32.20 17.91
C THR A 817 38.91 32.54 16.95
N THR A 818 37.88 33.10 17.52
CA THR A 818 36.73 33.88 17.02
C THR A 818 37.08 35.05 16.07
N THR A 819 36.19 35.36 15.08
CA THR A 819 35.65 36.71 14.91
C THR A 819 34.45 36.77 13.98
N THR A 820 33.54 37.62 14.34
CA THR A 820 32.22 38.09 13.98
C THR A 820 32.06 38.86 12.64
N SER A 821 30.79 38.96 12.24
CA SER A 821 30.07 40.03 11.50
C SER A 821 30.07 39.92 9.98
N ALA A 822 29.04 40.22 9.23
CA ALA A 822 27.78 40.94 9.32
C ALA A 822 26.95 40.67 8.03
N THR A 823 25.65 40.71 8.13
CA THR A 823 24.65 40.78 7.05
C THR A 823 24.77 42.08 6.23
N PRO A 824 24.29 42.12 4.97
CA PRO A 824 22.92 42.56 4.73
C PRO A 824 22.18 41.88 3.56
N ALA A 825 20.87 41.86 3.66
CA ALA A 825 19.89 41.64 2.59
C ALA A 825 19.53 42.99 1.90
N PRO A 826 18.59 43.11 0.94
CA PRO A 826 17.89 42.15 0.08
C PRO A 826 17.81 42.58 -1.41
N THR A 827 17.43 41.74 -2.34
CA THR A 827 16.65 42.11 -3.52
C THR A 827 15.89 40.92 -4.11
N THR A 828 14.61 41.02 -4.26
CA THR A 828 13.66 40.27 -5.11
C THR A 828 13.52 40.97 -6.48
N PRO A 829 12.77 40.49 -7.51
CA PRO A 829 12.21 39.15 -7.76
C PRO A 829 12.39 38.66 -9.22
N SER A 830 12.13 37.40 -9.49
CA SER A 830 11.44 37.01 -10.73
C SER A 830 10.91 35.60 -10.64
N SER A 831 9.64 35.48 -10.97
CA SER A 831 8.78 34.34 -11.12
C SER A 831 9.34 33.26 -12.02
N GLY A 832 9.40 32.02 -11.50
CA GLY A 832 9.55 30.79 -12.27
C GLY A 832 8.68 29.72 -11.60
N VAL A 833 7.58 29.39 -12.25
CA VAL A 833 6.71 28.29 -11.86
C VAL A 833 7.47 27.01 -12.09
N ILE A 834 7.86 26.32 -11.03
CA ILE A 834 8.36 24.95 -11.09
C ILE A 834 7.21 24.05 -10.63
N ILE A 835 6.69 23.29 -11.56
CA ILE A 835 5.81 22.15 -11.31
C ILE A 835 6.69 21.07 -10.69
N GLN A 836 6.50 20.79 -9.41
CA GLN A 836 7.08 19.60 -8.79
C GLN A 836 6.16 18.39 -9.04
N PRO A 837 6.69 17.29 -9.54
CA PRO A 837 5.95 16.04 -9.58
C PRO A 837 5.95 15.36 -8.21
N TYR A 838 4.85 14.75 -7.88
CA TYR A 838 4.58 13.91 -6.71
C TYR A 838 5.67 12.85 -6.47
N LEU A 839 6.42 12.93 -5.39
CA LEU A 839 7.50 12.00 -5.03
C LEU A 839 7.68 11.83 -3.51
N SER A 840 6.61 11.76 -2.73
CA SER A 840 6.74 11.50 -1.28
C SER A 840 6.33 10.09 -0.82
N LEU A 841 5.88 9.19 -1.70
CA LEU A 841 5.44 7.84 -1.34
C LEU A 841 6.45 6.72 -1.63
N ALA A 842 7.62 7.04 -2.19
CA ALA A 842 8.60 6.04 -2.59
C ALA A 842 9.46 5.50 -1.42
N PHE A 843 9.35 6.05 -0.22
CA PHE A 843 10.36 5.85 0.83
C PHE A 843 10.24 4.56 1.63
N LEU A 844 9.04 3.99 1.73
CA LEU A 844 8.84 2.76 2.51
C LEU A 844 8.38 1.57 1.67
N SER A 845 7.87 1.79 0.48
CA SER A 845 7.50 0.68 -0.41
C SER A 845 8.71 -0.12 -0.90
N ALA A 846 9.89 0.45 -0.84
CA ALA A 846 11.12 -0.23 -1.23
C ALA A 846 11.76 -1.05 -0.09
N VAL A 847 11.42 -0.73 1.15
CA VAL A 847 11.82 -1.51 2.34
C VAL A 847 10.75 -2.57 2.68
N LEU A 848 9.52 -2.37 2.21
CA LEU A 848 8.36 -3.23 2.46
C LEU A 848 7.80 -3.81 1.15
N GLY A 849 8.64 -4.42 0.35
CA GLY A 849 8.22 -5.25 -0.77
C GLY A 849 7.44 -4.54 -1.89
N GLN A 850 7.79 -4.82 -3.10
CA GLN A 850 7.39 -4.31 -4.41
C GLN A 850 5.89 -4.19 -4.75
N TRP A 851 4.99 -4.18 -3.77
CA TRP A 851 3.54 -4.31 -3.99
C TRP A 851 2.75 -3.00 -3.97
N VAL A 852 3.37 -1.85 -3.65
CA VAL A 852 2.66 -0.56 -3.53
C VAL A 852 2.55 0.20 -4.86
N PHE A 853 3.33 -0.13 -5.88
CA PHE A 853 3.33 0.56 -7.19
C PHE A 853 2.83 -0.31 -8.36
N ARG A 854 1.80 -1.12 -8.13
CA ARG A 854 0.95 -1.61 -9.21
C ARG A 854 -0.49 -1.22 -8.96
N GLN A 855 -0.70 0.05 -9.01
CA GLN A 855 -1.99 0.65 -9.34
C GLN A 855 -1.88 1.33 -10.69
#